data_ab20132b08f42f6e30a8ae8902fa51ac
#
_entry.id   ab20132b08f42f6e30a8ae8902fa51ac
#
_cell.length_a   1.000
_cell.length_b   1.000
_cell.length_c   1.000
_cell.angle_alpha   90.00
_cell.angle_beta   90.00
_cell.angle_gamma   90.00
#
_symmetry.space_group_name_H-M   'P 1'
#
loop_
_entity.id
_entity.type
_entity.pdbx_description
1 polymer ?
#
loop_
_entity_poly.entity_id
_entity_poly.type
_entity_poly.pdbx_seq_one_letter_code
_entity_poly.pdbx_strand_id
1 'polypeptide(L)'
;MKTITRIFATVFAAIALAAAPACTNLDEHIYSSLSPDNLSGTEDEVQDMLGNLYVQLRFMYWAWEGYFDINEESSDLIMTPYRTYGGWGAQYINQHQNNPYAGIPHLWQEWDYCYNGIMKANQLLETPSIMENKEAFAEIRAIRALYYFVLFDLWRNIPLETGYEATLEPGYLPEQSAPEHVWDFLAKEVEECIPDMPTTKKYGRMNKYAACMLAAKVFLNHDAWLRGFEQNASQNLVMSEHARNNRNWDSEFFVTNEKNGNKWYKKAYEYAKIVVDEGGYTLAENYLDNSKCNLNTAQEVIFVLPLDGAKASHNYLVNKCFVGRGGAAFGYSGTPWNGSCAVPQFIHSYDPDDSRLTDTWAIGQQYYYTDGFPIYEQEQKRTDDGPDMLTDAMIAAEPKHKEHNHAAGNYPLAYTVEVHSINNPGAYDFEGARFKKQEIVPGNRGTYGDDVCFYRLSDAYFIMAETVLRAGGIDGKTDNDAAAWVTLVRKRAFKGNPAKATRTAAQLRADSIYDYGVRECSTSNSANPYADFKLDASGLPLPSSFTEYTKDNGATIELGGLLDDLGWEFVGEHHRRQDLIRFMLSDGRNVYNGKTWFCRKNKMDVGDWHNDVFPIHTDFVQSNVKLVQNFGFSDETDDDNPSGD
;
A
#
# COMPACT_ATOMS: atom_id res chain seq x y z
N MET A 1 44.59 66.24 -33.81
CA MET A 1 45.46 65.25 -33.16
C MET A 1 45.20 65.05 -31.64
N LYS A 2 44.94 66.09 -30.83
CA LYS A 2 44.73 65.91 -29.35
C LYS A 2 43.45 65.19 -28.95
N THR A 3 42.42 65.19 -29.77
CA THR A 3 41.14 64.52 -29.47
C THR A 3 41.16 63.00 -29.74
N ILE A 4 41.88 62.58 -30.79
CA ILE A 4 41.98 61.15 -31.13
C ILE A 4 42.84 60.41 -30.09
N THR A 5 43.93 61.08 -29.59
CA THR A 5 44.77 60.44 -28.55
C THR A 5 44.02 60.22 -27.21
N ARG A 6 43.08 61.08 -26.89
CA ARG A 6 42.26 60.91 -25.69
C ARG A 6 41.25 59.75 -25.80
N ILE A 7 40.69 59.54 -26.97
CA ILE A 7 39.76 58.42 -27.21
C ILE A 7 40.51 57.08 -27.12
N PHE A 8 41.72 57.00 -27.70
CA PHE A 8 42.54 55.78 -27.61
C PHE A 8 42.98 55.49 -26.16
N ALA A 9 43.32 56.49 -25.40
CA ALA A 9 43.71 56.32 -24.00
C ALA A 9 42.53 55.84 -23.11
N THR A 10 41.30 56.30 -23.38
CA THR A 10 40.12 55.89 -22.65
C THR A 10 39.66 54.49 -23.01
N VAL A 11 39.81 54.08 -24.28
CA VAL A 11 39.51 52.73 -24.74
C VAL A 11 40.55 51.72 -24.20
N PHE A 12 41.82 52.09 -24.15
CA PHE A 12 42.87 51.22 -23.59
C PHE A 12 42.73 51.09 -22.06
N ALA A 13 42.30 52.10 -21.34
CA ALA A 13 42.03 52.04 -19.90
C ALA A 13 40.79 51.17 -19.60
N ALA A 14 39.75 51.21 -20.47
CA ALA A 14 38.57 50.36 -20.34
C ALA A 14 38.87 48.88 -20.64
N ILE A 15 39.76 48.61 -21.61
CA ILE A 15 40.19 47.23 -21.91
C ILE A 15 41.14 46.71 -20.82
N ALA A 16 41.97 47.53 -20.23
CA ALA A 16 42.85 47.14 -19.12
C ALA A 16 42.08 46.85 -17.82
N LEU A 17 40.92 47.51 -17.58
CA LEU A 17 40.05 47.20 -16.46
C LEU A 17 39.21 45.92 -16.70
N ALA A 18 38.94 45.56 -17.98
CA ALA A 18 38.26 44.31 -18.34
C ALA A 18 39.22 43.09 -18.35
N ALA A 19 40.53 43.33 -18.29
CA ALA A 19 41.57 42.29 -18.25
C ALA A 19 42.18 42.09 -16.85
N ALA A 20 41.60 42.70 -15.80
CA ALA A 20 41.95 42.28 -14.46
C ALA A 20 41.50 40.83 -14.30
N PRO A 21 42.38 39.88 -13.96
CA PRO A 21 41.92 38.56 -13.61
C PRO A 21 41.03 38.75 -12.40
N ALA A 22 39.71 38.64 -12.61
CA ALA A 22 38.81 38.35 -11.53
C ALA A 22 39.21 36.95 -11.06
N CYS A 23 40.11 36.88 -10.08
CA CYS A 23 40.21 35.73 -9.21
C CYS A 23 38.91 35.69 -8.41
N THR A 24 37.83 35.43 -9.08
CA THR A 24 36.68 34.80 -8.43
C THR A 24 37.13 33.37 -8.18
N ASN A 25 37.37 33.07 -6.93
CA ASN A 25 37.42 31.70 -6.49
C ASN A 25 36.09 31.07 -6.94
N LEU A 26 36.17 30.26 -8.02
CA LEU A 26 35.03 29.51 -8.56
C LEU A 26 34.83 28.20 -7.78
N ASP A 27 35.44 28.09 -6.60
CA ASP A 27 35.07 27.06 -5.65
C ASP A 27 33.64 27.39 -5.20
N GLU A 28 32.74 26.65 -5.76
CA GLU A 28 31.30 26.72 -5.42
C GLU A 28 31.16 26.29 -3.97
N HIS A 29 31.10 27.26 -3.06
CA HIS A 29 30.70 27.00 -1.69
C HIS A 29 29.19 26.76 -1.69
N ILE A 30 28.79 25.52 -1.85
CA ILE A 30 27.41 25.09 -1.72
C ILE A 30 27.06 25.12 -0.23
N TYR A 31 26.49 26.24 0.24
CA TYR A 31 26.05 26.42 1.63
C TYR A 31 24.74 25.69 1.96
N SER A 32 24.12 24.99 1.00
CA SER A 32 22.79 24.39 1.16
C SER A 32 22.70 22.91 0.81
N SER A 33 23.78 22.23 0.45
CA SER A 33 23.81 20.78 0.27
C SER A 33 24.92 20.18 1.12
N LEU A 34 24.56 19.21 1.95
CA LEU A 34 25.51 18.31 2.60
C LEU A 34 26.12 17.44 1.50
N SER A 35 27.38 17.68 1.12
CA SER A 35 28.10 16.75 0.27
C SER A 35 28.98 15.84 1.15
N PRO A 36 29.24 14.59 0.75
CA PRO A 36 30.08 13.67 1.53
C PRO A 36 31.44 14.25 1.93
N ASP A 37 32.01 15.11 1.09
CA ASP A 37 33.33 15.73 1.29
C ASP A 37 33.35 16.85 2.34
N ASN A 38 32.18 17.38 2.72
CA ASN A 38 32.04 18.51 3.64
C ASN A 38 31.46 18.11 5.00
N LEU A 39 31.30 16.82 5.27
CA LEU A 39 30.69 16.32 6.50
C LEU A 39 31.74 16.24 7.61
N SER A 40 31.45 16.90 8.74
CA SER A 40 32.27 16.82 9.94
C SER A 40 32.00 15.57 10.79
N GLY A 41 30.93 14.83 10.47
CA GLY A 41 30.53 13.60 11.17
C GLY A 41 29.95 13.86 12.56
N THR A 42 29.44 15.08 12.80
CA THR A 42 28.73 15.36 14.05
C THR A 42 27.44 14.56 14.12
N GLU A 43 26.96 14.27 15.35
CA GLU A 43 25.70 13.56 15.57
C GLU A 43 24.53 14.25 14.86
N ASP A 44 24.45 15.57 14.89
CA ASP A 44 23.37 16.34 14.24
C ASP A 44 23.40 16.14 12.71
N GLU A 45 24.59 16.17 12.08
CA GLU A 45 24.72 15.92 10.65
C GLU A 45 24.32 14.48 10.27
N VAL A 46 24.71 13.50 11.08
CA VAL A 46 24.30 12.10 10.89
C VAL A 46 22.78 11.98 10.98
N GLN A 47 22.15 12.64 11.96
CA GLN A 47 20.68 12.61 12.10
C GLN A 47 19.96 13.28 10.92
N ASP A 48 20.49 14.39 10.39
CA ASP A 48 19.93 15.08 9.21
C ASP A 48 20.05 14.21 7.94
N MET A 49 21.18 13.53 7.76
CA MET A 49 21.37 12.59 6.64
C MET A 49 20.39 11.42 6.71
N LEU A 50 20.24 10.82 7.89
CA LEU A 50 19.27 9.77 8.11
C LEU A 50 17.83 10.27 7.86
N GLY A 51 17.49 11.47 8.31
CA GLY A 51 16.19 12.09 8.04
C GLY A 51 15.88 12.17 6.54
N ASN A 52 16.85 12.55 5.72
CA ASN A 52 16.70 12.62 4.26
C ASN A 52 16.47 11.25 3.61
N LEU A 53 16.98 10.16 4.20
CA LEU A 53 16.74 8.81 3.70
C LEU A 53 15.28 8.39 3.83
N TYR A 54 14.59 8.83 4.90
CA TYR A 54 13.17 8.52 5.12
C TYR A 54 12.21 9.32 4.22
N VAL A 55 12.68 10.37 3.55
CA VAL A 55 11.80 11.23 2.72
C VAL A 55 11.10 10.43 1.63
N GLN A 56 11.77 9.47 1.01
CA GLN A 56 11.19 8.67 -0.07
C GLN A 56 10.08 7.73 0.42
N LEU A 57 10.15 7.25 1.67
CA LEU A 57 9.09 6.42 2.24
C LEU A 57 7.74 7.13 2.29
N ARG A 58 7.71 8.47 2.43
CA ARG A 58 6.46 9.23 2.44
C ARG A 58 5.73 9.16 1.11
N PHE A 59 6.46 9.15 0.02
CA PHE A 59 5.88 9.08 -1.31
C PHE A 59 5.29 7.70 -1.61
N MET A 60 5.83 6.64 -1.01
CA MET A 60 5.26 5.29 -1.09
C MET A 60 3.83 5.21 -0.52
N TYR A 61 3.46 6.15 0.36
CA TYR A 61 2.14 6.25 0.98
C TYR A 61 1.28 7.37 0.42
N TRP A 62 1.62 7.88 -0.72
CA TRP A 62 0.74 8.77 -1.44
C TRP A 62 -0.48 7.98 -1.88
N ALA A 63 -1.61 8.20 -1.18
CA ALA A 63 -2.82 7.39 -1.32
C ALA A 63 -3.51 7.50 -2.68
N TRP A 64 -2.95 8.25 -3.60
CA TRP A 64 -3.49 8.38 -4.94
C TRP A 64 -2.69 7.57 -5.97
N GLU A 65 -1.42 7.37 -5.77
CA GLU A 65 -0.55 6.76 -6.78
C GLU A 65 0.56 5.93 -6.13
N GLY A 66 0.46 5.67 -4.83
CA GLY A 66 1.49 5.03 -4.06
C GLY A 66 1.22 3.58 -3.71
N TYR A 67 2.03 3.10 -2.80
CA TYR A 67 2.01 1.73 -2.31
C TYR A 67 0.64 1.27 -1.76
N PHE A 68 -0.14 2.21 -1.19
CA PHE A 68 -1.52 1.92 -0.79
C PHE A 68 -2.37 1.44 -1.95
N ASP A 69 -2.40 2.21 -3.04
CA ASP A 69 -3.22 1.87 -4.19
C ASP A 69 -2.82 0.53 -4.80
N ILE A 70 -1.53 0.31 -4.96
CA ILE A 70 -1.02 -0.95 -5.52
C ILE A 70 -1.43 -2.16 -4.67
N ASN A 71 -1.33 -2.07 -3.34
CA ASN A 71 -1.60 -3.21 -2.47
C ASN A 71 -3.08 -3.38 -2.11
N GLU A 72 -3.79 -2.28 -1.84
CA GLU A 72 -5.19 -2.35 -1.41
C GLU A 72 -6.14 -2.48 -2.60
N GLU A 73 -5.92 -1.70 -3.66
CA GLU A 73 -6.76 -1.72 -4.85
C GLU A 73 -6.57 -2.97 -5.71
N SER A 74 -5.43 -3.68 -5.59
CA SER A 74 -5.25 -4.99 -6.23
C SER A 74 -5.80 -6.14 -5.40
N SER A 75 -6.35 -5.85 -4.22
CA SER A 75 -6.85 -6.83 -3.27
C SER A 75 -8.38 -7.01 -3.35
N ASP A 76 -8.90 -7.84 -2.46
CA ASP A 76 -10.32 -8.16 -2.32
C ASP A 76 -11.05 -7.29 -1.27
N LEU A 77 -10.40 -6.28 -0.70
CA LEU A 77 -10.96 -5.48 0.39
C LEU A 77 -11.44 -4.11 -0.04
N ILE A 78 -10.67 -3.42 -0.88
CA ILE A 78 -10.93 -2.05 -1.33
C ILE A 78 -10.95 -2.02 -2.86
N MET A 79 -11.80 -1.17 -3.41
CA MET A 79 -11.88 -0.92 -4.85
C MET A 79 -12.15 0.55 -5.14
N THR A 80 -11.73 1.01 -6.32
CA THR A 80 -12.09 2.31 -6.85
C THR A 80 -12.85 2.13 -8.15
N PRO A 81 -14.18 2.06 -8.12
CA PRO A 81 -14.99 1.93 -9.32
C PRO A 81 -14.93 3.20 -10.14
N TYR A 82 -15.14 3.08 -11.46
CA TYR A 82 -15.33 4.22 -12.34
C TYR A 82 -16.55 5.03 -11.88
N ARG A 83 -16.36 6.34 -11.67
CA ARG A 83 -17.42 7.28 -11.26
C ARG A 83 -17.44 8.47 -12.22
N THR A 84 -18.23 9.48 -11.90
CA THR A 84 -18.37 10.70 -12.72
C THR A 84 -17.04 11.35 -13.15
N TYR A 85 -16.03 11.27 -12.29
CA TYR A 85 -14.69 11.84 -12.55
C TYR A 85 -13.64 10.80 -12.94
N GLY A 86 -14.07 9.57 -13.30
CA GLY A 86 -13.17 8.46 -13.58
C GLY A 86 -12.76 7.70 -12.32
N GLY A 87 -11.90 6.69 -12.48
CA GLY A 87 -11.38 5.84 -11.40
C GLY A 87 -9.84 5.88 -11.30
N TRP A 88 -9.20 6.87 -11.92
CA TRP A 88 -7.74 7.07 -11.95
C TRP A 88 -6.92 5.85 -12.38
N GLY A 89 -7.50 4.94 -13.15
CA GLY A 89 -6.86 3.68 -13.52
C GLY A 89 -6.94 2.58 -12.46
N ALA A 90 -7.36 2.87 -11.23
CA ALA A 90 -7.47 1.87 -10.17
C ALA A 90 -8.43 0.73 -10.49
N GLN A 91 -9.48 0.99 -11.30
CA GLN A 91 -10.38 -0.06 -11.79
C GLN A 91 -9.65 -1.16 -12.57
N TYR A 92 -8.54 -0.83 -13.22
CA TYR A 92 -7.70 -1.83 -13.91
C TYR A 92 -6.88 -2.63 -12.93
N ILE A 93 -6.31 -1.99 -11.91
CA ILE A 93 -5.60 -2.68 -10.81
C ILE A 93 -6.56 -3.63 -10.09
N ASN A 94 -7.77 -3.19 -9.75
CA ASN A 94 -8.80 -4.02 -9.13
C ASN A 94 -9.14 -5.28 -9.96
N GLN A 95 -9.09 -5.18 -11.27
CA GLN A 95 -9.41 -6.28 -12.18
C GLN A 95 -8.17 -7.08 -12.59
N HIS A 96 -7.00 -6.80 -12.04
CA HIS A 96 -5.71 -7.38 -12.44
C HIS A 96 -5.41 -7.21 -13.94
N GLN A 97 -5.90 -6.15 -14.54
CA GLN A 97 -5.63 -5.76 -15.94
C GLN A 97 -4.43 -4.81 -15.96
N ASN A 98 -3.31 -5.29 -15.47
CA ASN A 98 -2.10 -4.49 -15.35
C ASN A 98 -1.43 -4.36 -16.72
N ASN A 99 -1.54 -3.19 -17.33
CA ASN A 99 -0.90 -2.88 -18.62
C ASN A 99 0.29 -1.93 -18.36
N PRO A 100 1.49 -2.24 -18.85
CA PRO A 100 2.68 -1.39 -18.66
C PRO A 100 2.57 -0.03 -19.34
N TYR A 101 1.66 0.13 -20.29
CA TYR A 101 1.42 1.41 -21.02
C TYR A 101 0.23 2.19 -20.51
N ALA A 102 -0.75 1.52 -19.90
CA ALA A 102 -1.92 2.24 -19.41
C ALA A 102 -1.45 3.18 -18.31
N GLY A 103 -1.82 4.43 -18.36
CA GLY A 103 -1.48 5.47 -17.42
C GLY A 103 -1.83 5.13 -15.96
N ILE A 104 -1.21 4.09 -15.46
CA ILE A 104 -1.18 3.69 -14.06
C ILE A 104 0.09 4.29 -13.48
N PRO A 105 0.06 5.55 -13.03
CA PRO A 105 1.25 6.28 -12.57
C PRO A 105 1.88 5.61 -11.35
N HIS A 106 1.11 4.83 -10.61
CA HIS A 106 1.51 4.03 -9.45
C HIS A 106 2.72 3.14 -9.72
N LEU A 107 2.82 2.54 -10.90
CA LEU A 107 3.87 1.57 -11.17
C LEU A 107 5.24 2.21 -11.34
N TRP A 108 5.35 3.37 -12.00
CA TRP A 108 6.64 4.00 -12.20
C TRP A 108 7.08 4.81 -10.99
N GLN A 109 6.15 5.42 -10.27
CA GLN A 109 6.46 6.24 -9.09
C GLN A 109 7.05 5.41 -7.97
N GLU A 110 6.46 4.24 -7.64
CA GLU A 110 6.97 3.36 -6.60
C GLU A 110 8.39 2.84 -6.94
N TRP A 111 8.62 2.50 -8.20
CA TRP A 111 9.94 2.13 -8.68
C TRP A 111 10.94 3.26 -8.47
N ASP A 112 10.60 4.46 -8.92
CA ASP A 112 11.47 5.63 -8.84
C ASP A 112 11.77 6.01 -7.38
N TYR A 113 10.75 6.06 -6.51
CA TYR A 113 10.94 6.39 -5.09
C TYR A 113 11.82 5.37 -4.38
N CYS A 114 11.62 4.10 -4.63
CA CYS A 114 12.45 3.05 -4.02
C CYS A 114 13.91 3.15 -4.48
N TYR A 115 14.16 3.30 -5.78
CA TYR A 115 15.54 3.43 -6.26
C TYR A 115 16.20 4.73 -5.84
N ASN A 116 15.49 5.84 -5.77
CA ASN A 116 16.01 7.08 -5.20
C ASN A 116 16.40 6.89 -3.71
N GLY A 117 15.60 6.15 -2.96
CA GLY A 117 15.93 5.77 -1.57
C GLY A 117 17.16 4.87 -1.48
N ILE A 118 17.26 3.86 -2.34
CA ILE A 118 18.41 2.94 -2.42
C ILE A 118 19.69 3.68 -2.77
N MET A 119 19.64 4.57 -3.77
CA MET A 119 20.83 5.35 -4.17
C MET A 119 21.33 6.26 -3.04
N LYS A 120 20.41 6.91 -2.31
CA LYS A 120 20.78 7.69 -1.11
C LYS A 120 21.36 6.80 -0.02
N ALA A 121 20.78 5.62 0.22
CA ALA A 121 21.32 4.66 1.18
C ALA A 121 22.74 4.22 0.81
N ASN A 122 22.97 3.86 -0.46
CA ASN A 122 24.28 3.45 -0.95
C ASN A 122 25.30 4.58 -0.78
N GLN A 123 24.95 5.82 -1.12
CA GLN A 123 25.82 6.99 -0.92
C GLN A 123 26.22 7.16 0.54
N LEU A 124 25.24 7.03 1.46
CA LEU A 124 25.50 7.16 2.90
C LEU A 124 26.39 6.02 3.43
N LEU A 125 26.16 4.79 2.98
CA LEU A 125 26.95 3.62 3.39
C LEU A 125 28.42 3.70 2.94
N GLU A 126 28.75 4.49 1.91
CA GLU A 126 30.12 4.78 1.45
C GLU A 126 30.73 6.02 2.14
N THR A 127 29.94 6.73 2.98
CA THR A 127 30.42 7.93 3.69
C THR A 127 31.22 7.55 4.93
N PRO A 128 32.48 8.03 5.10
CA PRO A 128 33.37 7.62 6.19
C PRO A 128 32.79 7.77 7.60
N SER A 129 32.13 8.90 7.89
CA SER A 129 31.52 9.14 9.20
C SER A 129 30.36 8.19 9.53
N ILE A 130 29.66 7.71 8.52
CA ILE A 130 28.61 6.67 8.68
C ILE A 130 29.24 5.30 8.89
N MET A 131 30.30 4.97 8.16
CA MET A 131 31.00 3.67 8.30
C MET A 131 31.57 3.47 9.71
N GLU A 132 31.93 4.55 10.40
CA GLU A 132 32.41 4.53 11.78
C GLU A 132 31.27 4.45 12.82
N ASN A 133 30.03 4.81 12.45
CA ASN A 133 28.86 4.80 13.31
C ASN A 133 28.02 3.55 13.07
N LYS A 134 28.22 2.51 13.89
CA LYS A 134 27.57 1.19 13.74
C LYS A 134 26.04 1.27 13.74
N GLU A 135 25.44 2.09 14.63
CA GLU A 135 23.98 2.21 14.72
C GLU A 135 23.42 2.89 13.46
N ALA A 136 24.02 3.99 13.00
CA ALA A 136 23.60 4.67 11.77
C ALA A 136 23.78 3.77 10.55
N PHE A 137 24.92 3.07 10.45
CA PHE A 137 25.21 2.13 9.38
C PHE A 137 24.17 1.00 9.32
N ALA A 138 23.81 0.42 10.47
CA ALA A 138 22.81 -0.62 10.56
C ALA A 138 21.40 -0.11 10.19
N GLU A 139 21.03 1.10 10.63
CA GLU A 139 19.76 1.71 10.31
C GLU A 139 19.61 1.99 8.82
N ILE A 140 20.66 2.50 8.15
CA ILE A 140 20.67 2.74 6.70
C ILE A 140 20.50 1.42 5.94
N ARG A 141 21.17 0.36 6.36
CA ARG A 141 21.01 -0.98 5.78
C ARG A 141 19.57 -1.48 5.92
N ALA A 142 18.97 -1.32 7.10
CA ALA A 142 17.59 -1.73 7.34
C ALA A 142 16.59 -0.98 6.45
N ILE A 143 16.75 0.33 6.25
CA ILE A 143 15.91 1.12 5.35
C ILE A 143 16.16 0.73 3.88
N ARG A 144 17.40 0.50 3.48
CA ARG A 144 17.71 -0.01 2.13
C ARG A 144 17.05 -1.36 1.89
N ALA A 145 17.10 -2.24 2.86
CA ALA A 145 16.39 -3.53 2.79
C ALA A 145 14.87 -3.35 2.67
N LEU A 146 14.27 -2.36 3.34
CA LEU A 146 12.85 -2.06 3.19
C LEU A 146 12.50 -1.60 1.75
N TYR A 147 13.31 -0.74 1.12
CA TYR A 147 13.10 -0.36 -0.28
C TYR A 147 13.20 -1.58 -1.21
N TYR A 148 14.19 -2.43 -1.01
CA TYR A 148 14.32 -3.67 -1.79
C TYR A 148 13.21 -4.67 -1.51
N PHE A 149 12.71 -4.74 -0.28
CA PHE A 149 11.53 -5.56 0.06
C PHE A 149 10.31 -5.16 -0.78
N VAL A 150 10.03 -3.86 -0.88
CA VAL A 150 8.91 -3.34 -1.68
C VAL A 150 9.11 -3.63 -3.17
N LEU A 151 10.28 -3.32 -3.72
CA LEU A 151 10.59 -3.60 -5.12
C LEU A 151 10.50 -5.09 -5.43
N PHE A 152 11.04 -5.93 -4.57
CA PHE A 152 11.03 -7.38 -4.77
C PHE A 152 9.63 -7.97 -4.65
N ASP A 153 8.81 -7.45 -3.74
CA ASP A 153 7.41 -7.88 -3.63
C ASP A 153 6.59 -7.49 -4.86
N LEU A 154 6.81 -6.30 -5.43
CA LEU A 154 6.02 -5.80 -6.54
C LEU A 154 6.49 -6.31 -7.92
N TRP A 155 7.80 -6.47 -8.15
CA TRP A 155 8.32 -6.78 -9.49
C TRP A 155 9.20 -8.02 -9.59
N ARG A 156 9.76 -8.53 -8.54
CA ARG A 156 10.64 -9.70 -8.46
C ARG A 156 11.93 -9.59 -9.29
N ASN A 157 11.84 -9.32 -10.60
CA ASN A 157 12.98 -9.15 -11.51
C ASN A 157 13.47 -7.70 -11.52
N ILE A 158 14.31 -7.34 -10.58
CA ILE A 158 14.75 -5.96 -10.33
C ILE A 158 16.27 -5.83 -10.38
N PRO A 159 16.82 -4.68 -10.72
CA PRO A 159 18.22 -4.37 -10.51
C PRO A 159 18.62 -4.43 -9.03
N LEU A 160 19.75 -5.01 -8.73
CA LEU A 160 20.33 -5.04 -7.39
C LEU A 160 21.56 -4.12 -7.34
N GLU A 161 21.35 -2.89 -6.90
CA GLU A 161 22.37 -1.85 -6.80
C GLU A 161 22.82 -1.70 -5.35
N THR A 162 24.07 -2.07 -5.05
CA THR A 162 24.61 -2.04 -3.68
C THR A 162 25.75 -1.05 -3.48
N GLY A 163 26.19 -0.36 -4.55
CA GLY A 163 27.22 0.67 -4.54
C GLY A 163 26.71 1.98 -5.15
N TYR A 164 27.32 3.10 -4.77
CA TYR A 164 26.97 4.43 -5.28
C TYR A 164 27.93 4.90 -6.38
N GLU A 165 29.24 4.84 -6.14
CA GLU A 165 30.24 5.38 -7.09
C GLU A 165 30.15 4.77 -8.48
N ALA A 166 29.89 3.47 -8.59
CA ALA A 166 29.75 2.78 -9.88
C ALA A 166 28.60 3.33 -10.73
N THR A 167 27.55 3.85 -10.11
CA THR A 167 26.38 4.40 -10.81
C THR A 167 26.62 5.79 -11.40
N LEU A 168 27.70 6.47 -11.01
CA LEU A 168 28.07 7.79 -11.52
C LEU A 168 28.83 7.72 -12.86
N GLU A 169 29.24 6.53 -13.30
CA GLU A 169 29.94 6.37 -14.56
C GLU A 169 29.06 6.75 -15.76
N PRO A 170 29.57 7.57 -16.71
CA PRO A 170 28.79 7.97 -17.88
C PRO A 170 28.27 6.77 -18.68
N GLY A 171 26.98 6.71 -18.90
CA GLY A 171 26.33 5.63 -19.63
C GLY A 171 26.06 4.38 -18.79
N TYR A 172 26.19 4.46 -17.49
CA TYR A 172 25.79 3.39 -16.59
C TYR A 172 24.29 3.09 -16.76
N LEU A 173 23.96 1.81 -16.91
CA LEU A 173 22.59 1.30 -16.95
C LEU A 173 22.47 0.15 -15.94
N PRO A 174 21.56 0.24 -14.99
CA PRO A 174 21.29 -0.84 -14.03
C PRO A 174 20.91 -2.15 -14.74
N GLU A 175 21.36 -3.28 -14.22
CA GLU A 175 21.07 -4.60 -14.77
C GLU A 175 20.18 -5.40 -13.83
N GLN A 176 19.10 -6.01 -14.36
CA GLN A 176 18.27 -6.91 -13.57
C GLN A 176 19.09 -8.06 -13.00
N SER A 177 18.86 -8.35 -11.73
CA SER A 177 19.41 -9.50 -11.04
C SER A 177 18.41 -10.66 -11.04
N ALA A 178 18.93 -11.87 -10.98
CA ALA A 178 18.08 -13.04 -10.76
C ALA A 178 17.41 -12.95 -9.37
N PRO A 179 16.15 -13.40 -9.22
CA PRO A 179 15.39 -13.27 -7.97
C PRO A 179 16.11 -13.85 -6.75
N GLU A 180 16.84 -14.94 -6.90
CA GLU A 180 17.62 -15.54 -5.83
C GLU A 180 18.71 -14.61 -5.29
N HIS A 181 19.35 -13.82 -6.14
CA HIS A 181 20.38 -12.86 -5.70
C HIS A 181 19.75 -11.72 -4.90
N VAL A 182 18.58 -11.23 -5.32
CA VAL A 182 17.86 -10.19 -4.58
C VAL A 182 17.41 -10.72 -3.23
N TRP A 183 16.85 -11.92 -3.19
CA TRP A 183 16.40 -12.54 -1.94
C TRP A 183 17.56 -12.85 -1.00
N ASP A 184 18.66 -13.45 -1.50
CA ASP A 184 19.87 -13.72 -0.71
C ASP A 184 20.43 -12.43 -0.10
N PHE A 185 20.43 -11.33 -0.89
CA PHE A 185 20.80 -10.01 -0.40
C PHE A 185 19.85 -9.54 0.71
N LEU A 186 18.52 -9.58 0.49
CA LEU A 186 17.54 -9.16 1.48
C LEU A 186 17.66 -9.94 2.79
N ALA A 187 17.72 -11.27 2.72
CA ALA A 187 17.84 -12.13 3.88
C ALA A 187 19.11 -11.81 4.69
N LYS A 188 20.23 -11.65 3.99
CA LYS A 188 21.51 -11.30 4.61
C LYS A 188 21.49 -9.89 5.20
N GLU A 189 20.95 -8.91 4.47
CA GLU A 189 20.94 -7.50 4.88
C GLU A 189 20.16 -7.30 6.18
N VAL A 190 18.97 -7.91 6.31
CA VAL A 190 18.17 -7.81 7.52
C VAL A 190 18.80 -8.55 8.69
N GLU A 191 19.42 -9.73 8.47
CA GLU A 191 20.04 -10.51 9.55
C GLU A 191 21.31 -9.85 10.09
N GLU A 192 22.12 -9.24 9.21
CA GLU A 192 23.38 -8.62 9.61
C GLU A 192 23.20 -7.24 10.25
N CYS A 193 22.16 -6.48 9.90
CA CYS A 193 21.96 -5.15 10.49
C CYS A 193 21.34 -5.20 11.89
N ILE A 194 20.42 -6.15 12.16
CA ILE A 194 19.65 -6.24 13.41
C ILE A 194 20.51 -6.20 14.69
N PRO A 195 21.67 -6.88 14.79
CA PRO A 195 22.48 -6.87 16.00
C PRO A 195 23.01 -5.49 16.41
N ASP A 196 23.26 -4.62 15.43
CA ASP A 196 23.80 -3.26 15.64
C ASP A 196 22.70 -2.18 15.64
N MET A 197 21.42 -2.55 15.43
CA MET A 197 20.30 -1.62 15.44
C MET A 197 20.01 -1.08 16.86
N PRO A 198 19.67 0.23 16.97
CA PRO A 198 19.27 0.79 18.25
C PRO A 198 17.95 0.16 18.75
N THR A 199 17.88 -0.14 20.05
CA THR A 199 16.65 -0.63 20.70
C THR A 199 15.70 0.51 21.10
N THR A 200 16.23 1.73 21.19
CA THR A 200 15.46 2.92 21.58
C THR A 200 14.44 3.28 20.53
N LYS A 201 13.19 3.49 20.94
CA LYS A 201 12.13 3.98 20.07
C LYS A 201 12.35 5.48 19.80
N LYS A 202 12.67 5.83 18.56
CA LYS A 202 12.64 7.21 18.06
C LYS A 202 11.48 7.33 17.07
N TYR A 203 10.66 8.36 17.24
CA TYR A 203 9.50 8.60 16.38
C TYR A 203 9.92 8.76 14.91
N GLY A 204 9.28 7.99 14.03
CA GLY A 204 9.57 8.01 12.60
C GLY A 204 10.89 7.35 12.18
N ARG A 205 11.56 6.61 13.08
CA ARG A 205 12.83 5.96 12.81
C ARG A 205 12.72 4.44 13.01
N MET A 206 13.42 3.68 12.18
CA MET A 206 13.55 2.25 12.39
C MET A 206 14.46 1.97 13.58
N ASN A 207 14.03 1.05 14.43
CA ASN A 207 14.84 0.46 15.50
C ASN A 207 14.96 -1.04 15.28
N LYS A 208 15.66 -1.74 16.18
CA LYS A 208 15.84 -3.21 16.17
C LYS A 208 14.53 -3.95 15.90
N TYR A 209 13.43 -3.52 16.52
CA TYR A 209 12.16 -4.24 16.44
C TYR A 209 11.44 -4.01 15.11
N ALA A 210 11.57 -2.83 14.51
CA ALA A 210 11.09 -2.58 13.16
C ALA A 210 11.88 -3.39 12.12
N ALA A 211 13.20 -3.50 12.29
CA ALA A 211 14.04 -4.38 11.46
C ALA A 211 13.69 -5.86 11.65
N CYS A 212 13.38 -6.31 12.88
CA CYS A 212 12.87 -7.65 13.14
C CYS A 212 11.52 -7.91 12.42
N MET A 213 10.61 -6.93 12.38
CA MET A 213 9.35 -7.06 11.63
C MET A 213 9.60 -7.22 10.13
N LEU A 214 10.52 -6.42 9.57
CA LEU A 214 10.94 -6.58 8.17
C LEU A 214 11.52 -7.97 7.92
N ALA A 215 12.43 -8.44 8.75
CA ALA A 215 13.01 -9.78 8.65
C ALA A 215 11.94 -10.87 8.74
N ALA A 216 11.00 -10.76 9.68
CA ALA A 216 9.88 -11.69 9.80
C ALA A 216 9.07 -11.78 8.51
N LYS A 217 8.78 -10.64 7.84
CA LYS A 217 8.06 -10.61 6.56
C LYS A 217 8.90 -11.15 5.40
N VAL A 218 10.20 -10.90 5.35
CA VAL A 218 11.10 -11.46 4.33
C VAL A 218 11.05 -12.99 4.37
N PHE A 219 11.18 -13.59 5.56
CA PHE A 219 11.17 -15.04 5.70
C PHE A 219 9.77 -15.67 5.58
N LEU A 220 8.72 -14.98 6.04
CA LEU A 220 7.34 -15.45 5.90
C LEU A 220 6.92 -15.58 4.43
N ASN A 221 7.30 -14.62 3.58
CA ASN A 221 6.92 -14.57 2.18
C ASN A 221 7.82 -15.40 1.24
N HIS A 222 8.86 -16.05 1.76
CA HIS A 222 9.84 -16.78 0.95
C HIS A 222 9.20 -17.72 -0.10
N ASP A 223 8.37 -18.67 0.35
CA ASP A 223 7.78 -19.67 -0.56
C ASP A 223 6.80 -19.03 -1.57
N ALA A 224 6.15 -17.92 -1.18
CA ALA A 224 5.29 -17.17 -2.09
C ALA A 224 6.09 -16.46 -3.19
N TRP A 225 7.26 -15.94 -2.85
CA TRP A 225 8.14 -15.26 -3.80
C TRP A 225 8.91 -16.22 -4.71
N LEU A 226 9.13 -17.45 -4.26
CA LEU A 226 9.78 -18.49 -5.05
C LEU A 226 8.94 -18.97 -6.24
N ARG A 227 7.61 -18.92 -6.09
CA ARG A 227 6.69 -19.42 -7.14
C ARG A 227 6.96 -18.79 -8.50
N GLY A 228 7.00 -19.62 -9.53
CA GLY A 228 7.32 -19.20 -10.89
C GLY A 228 8.81 -19.08 -11.21
N PHE A 229 9.68 -19.21 -10.19
CA PHE A 229 11.14 -19.15 -10.36
C PHE A 229 11.85 -20.47 -10.04
N GLU A 230 11.10 -21.54 -9.82
CA GLU A 230 11.66 -22.87 -9.65
C GLU A 230 12.41 -23.31 -10.91
N GLN A 231 13.40 -24.18 -10.74
CA GLN A 231 14.35 -24.57 -11.78
C GLN A 231 13.72 -25.00 -13.12
N ASN A 232 12.51 -25.52 -13.10
CA ASN A 232 11.82 -26.00 -14.30
C ASN A 232 10.61 -25.13 -14.69
N ALA A 233 10.40 -23.99 -14.04
CA ALA A 233 9.27 -23.13 -14.36
C ALA A 233 9.51 -22.34 -15.66
N SER A 234 8.46 -22.19 -16.48
CA SER A 234 8.55 -21.43 -17.74
C SER A 234 8.89 -19.95 -17.52
N GLN A 235 8.48 -19.39 -16.40
CA GLN A 235 8.76 -18.00 -16.00
C GLN A 235 10.26 -17.71 -15.85
N ASN A 236 11.07 -18.73 -15.57
CA ASN A 236 12.52 -18.61 -15.53
C ASN A 236 13.15 -18.19 -16.87
N LEU A 237 12.40 -18.32 -17.96
CA LEU A 237 12.87 -17.99 -19.31
C LEU A 237 12.81 -16.49 -19.60
N VAL A 238 11.97 -15.74 -18.86
CA VAL A 238 11.78 -14.30 -19.08
C VAL A 238 12.58 -13.52 -18.07
N MET A 239 13.85 -13.34 -18.37
CA MET A 239 14.82 -12.58 -17.61
C MET A 239 15.76 -11.87 -18.55
N SER A 240 16.38 -10.79 -18.10
CA SER A 240 17.50 -10.18 -18.81
C SER A 240 18.63 -11.20 -19.06
N GLU A 241 19.45 -10.96 -20.06
CA GLU A 241 20.60 -11.82 -20.35
C GLU A 241 21.55 -11.91 -19.14
N HIS A 242 21.77 -10.78 -18.48
CA HIS A 242 22.59 -10.73 -17.26
C HIS A 242 22.01 -11.62 -16.15
N ALA A 243 20.73 -11.50 -15.84
CA ALA A 243 20.10 -12.31 -14.80
C ALA A 243 20.15 -13.82 -15.15
N ARG A 244 19.94 -14.20 -16.42
CA ARG A 244 20.03 -15.60 -16.85
C ARG A 244 21.43 -16.17 -16.72
N ASN A 245 22.45 -15.41 -17.08
CA ASN A 245 23.84 -15.84 -17.07
C ASN A 245 24.43 -15.92 -15.65
N ASN A 246 23.82 -15.23 -14.69
CA ASN A 246 24.28 -15.16 -13.31
C ASN A 246 23.35 -15.91 -12.32
N ARG A 247 22.56 -16.90 -12.79
CA ARG A 247 21.73 -17.73 -11.92
C ARG A 247 22.57 -18.51 -10.90
N ASN A 248 22.10 -18.53 -9.67
CA ASN A 248 22.70 -19.31 -8.58
C ASN A 248 21.70 -20.37 -8.06
N TRP A 249 21.67 -21.52 -8.74
CA TRP A 249 20.76 -22.62 -8.38
C TRP A 249 21.09 -23.28 -7.03
N ASP A 250 22.25 -23.01 -6.45
CA ASP A 250 22.64 -23.46 -5.11
C ASP A 250 22.13 -22.50 -4.00
N SER A 251 21.49 -21.39 -4.36
CA SER A 251 20.90 -20.45 -3.41
C SER A 251 19.83 -21.14 -2.56
N GLU A 252 19.81 -20.81 -1.27
CA GLU A 252 18.76 -21.25 -0.35
C GLU A 252 17.36 -20.75 -0.74
N PHE A 253 17.27 -19.76 -1.61
CA PHE A 253 16.02 -19.28 -2.18
C PHE A 253 15.21 -20.41 -2.84
N PHE A 254 15.87 -21.41 -3.46
CA PHE A 254 15.19 -22.53 -4.10
C PHE A 254 14.79 -23.66 -3.15
N VAL A 255 14.98 -23.48 -1.85
CA VAL A 255 14.67 -24.50 -0.86
C VAL A 255 13.43 -24.10 -0.05
N THR A 256 12.27 -24.63 -0.42
CA THR A 256 10.99 -24.37 0.24
C THR A 256 10.98 -24.80 1.71
N ASN A 257 10.05 -24.29 2.49
CA ASN A 257 9.84 -24.66 3.90
C ASN A 257 9.61 -26.17 4.05
N GLU A 258 8.88 -26.81 3.15
CA GLU A 258 8.67 -28.25 3.16
C GLU A 258 9.99 -29.03 3.06
N LYS A 259 10.92 -28.58 2.23
CA LYS A 259 12.19 -29.25 1.97
C LYS A 259 13.27 -28.97 3.02
N ASN A 260 13.20 -27.82 3.71
CA ASN A 260 14.22 -27.41 4.68
C ASN A 260 13.79 -27.56 6.16
N GLY A 261 12.70 -28.25 6.43
CA GLY A 261 12.19 -28.46 7.79
C GLY A 261 11.62 -27.18 8.41
N ASN A 262 10.95 -26.37 7.63
CA ASN A 262 10.32 -25.10 8.02
C ASN A 262 11.33 -24.03 8.49
N LYS A 263 12.54 -24.01 7.93
CA LYS A 263 13.61 -23.08 8.32
C LYS A 263 13.12 -21.62 8.25
N TRP A 264 12.45 -21.24 7.18
CA TRP A 264 12.02 -19.87 6.97
C TRP A 264 10.86 -19.47 7.89
N TYR A 265 9.88 -20.37 8.10
CA TYR A 265 8.81 -20.13 9.08
C TYR A 265 9.37 -20.03 10.50
N LYS A 266 10.39 -20.81 10.86
CA LYS A 266 11.07 -20.69 12.17
C LYS A 266 11.77 -19.34 12.32
N LYS A 267 12.46 -18.87 11.27
CA LYS A 267 13.09 -17.54 11.29
C LYS A 267 12.06 -16.42 11.39
N ALA A 268 10.98 -16.47 10.60
CA ALA A 268 9.89 -15.49 10.69
C ALA A 268 9.27 -15.46 12.09
N TYR A 269 9.02 -16.63 12.68
CA TYR A 269 8.53 -16.77 14.05
C TYR A 269 9.50 -16.16 15.06
N GLU A 270 10.80 -16.47 14.96
CA GLU A 270 11.84 -15.99 15.87
C GLU A 270 11.90 -14.45 15.89
N TYR A 271 11.94 -13.81 14.70
CA TYR A 271 11.98 -12.36 14.60
C TYR A 271 10.70 -11.70 15.13
N ALA A 272 9.52 -12.23 14.81
CA ALA A 272 8.27 -11.74 15.36
C ALA A 272 8.21 -11.93 16.89
N LYS A 273 8.72 -13.04 17.40
CA LYS A 273 8.80 -13.32 18.84
C LYS A 273 9.73 -12.34 19.57
N ILE A 274 10.88 -11.97 19.00
CA ILE A 274 11.76 -10.92 19.57
C ILE A 274 10.98 -9.62 19.76
N VAL A 275 10.14 -9.24 18.81
CA VAL A 275 9.31 -8.03 18.93
C VAL A 275 8.33 -8.13 20.09
N VAL A 276 7.65 -9.27 20.22
CA VAL A 276 6.66 -9.52 21.28
C VAL A 276 7.30 -9.56 22.66
N ASP A 277 8.43 -10.24 22.80
CA ASP A 277 9.06 -10.50 24.09
C ASP A 277 9.95 -9.35 24.59
N GLU A 278 10.66 -8.67 23.67
CA GLU A 278 11.70 -7.70 24.02
C GLU A 278 11.33 -6.26 23.66
N GLY A 279 10.36 -6.05 22.73
CA GLY A 279 10.07 -4.74 22.15
C GLY A 279 9.39 -3.75 23.10
N GLY A 280 8.76 -4.25 24.18
CA GLY A 280 8.05 -3.41 25.14
C GLY A 280 6.79 -2.76 24.60
N TYR A 281 6.28 -3.23 23.44
CA TYR A 281 5.03 -2.78 22.85
C TYR A 281 3.83 -3.46 23.52
N THR A 282 2.68 -2.79 23.54
CA THR A 282 1.42 -3.35 24.07
C THR A 282 0.29 -3.12 23.09
N LEU A 283 -0.63 -4.09 23.01
CA LEU A 283 -1.81 -3.94 22.17
C LEU A 283 -2.63 -2.73 22.60
N ALA A 284 -3.07 -1.94 21.63
CA ALA A 284 -3.93 -0.80 21.85
C ALA A 284 -5.28 -1.24 22.44
N GLU A 285 -5.83 -0.42 23.32
CA GLU A 285 -7.12 -0.71 23.94
C GLU A 285 -8.27 -0.67 22.93
N ASN A 286 -8.22 0.28 21.98
CA ASN A 286 -9.20 0.40 20.92
C ASN A 286 -8.54 0.17 19.56
N TYR A 287 -9.31 -0.37 18.63
CA TYR A 287 -8.83 -0.66 17.28
C TYR A 287 -8.27 0.59 16.57
N LEU A 288 -9.01 1.71 16.65
CA LEU A 288 -8.65 2.97 15.98
C LEU A 288 -7.48 3.74 16.64
N ASP A 289 -6.98 3.31 17.79
CA ASP A 289 -5.83 3.99 18.42
C ASP A 289 -4.55 3.88 17.58
N ASN A 290 -4.51 2.92 16.65
CA ASN A 290 -3.41 2.74 15.69
C ASN A 290 -3.58 3.53 14.38
N SER A 291 -4.67 4.28 14.25
CA SER A 291 -5.01 5.06 13.05
C SER A 291 -5.26 6.54 13.38
N LYS A 292 -4.66 7.02 14.47
CA LYS A 292 -4.71 8.42 14.87
C LYS A 292 -3.85 9.28 13.96
N CYS A 293 -4.21 10.55 13.81
CA CYS A 293 -3.40 11.52 13.07
C CYS A 293 -1.97 11.64 13.58
N ASN A 294 -1.78 11.46 14.88
CA ASN A 294 -0.45 11.47 15.51
C ASN A 294 -0.27 10.16 16.30
N LEU A 295 0.70 9.37 15.89
CA LEU A 295 1.00 8.07 16.48
C LEU A 295 2.21 8.10 17.44
N ASN A 296 2.75 9.25 17.79
CA ASN A 296 3.93 9.37 18.64
C ASN A 296 3.76 8.68 20.01
N THR A 297 2.55 8.66 20.55
CA THR A 297 2.25 8.03 21.83
C THR A 297 1.58 6.66 21.71
N ALA A 298 1.39 6.16 20.48
CA ALA A 298 0.78 4.86 20.25
C ALA A 298 1.68 3.74 20.75
N GLN A 299 1.15 2.91 21.65
CA GLN A 299 1.92 1.87 22.33
C GLN A 299 2.06 0.59 21.51
N GLU A 300 1.16 0.36 20.57
CA GLU A 300 1.18 -0.82 19.70
C GLU A 300 2.06 -0.60 18.46
N VAL A 301 2.22 0.66 18.01
CA VAL A 301 2.92 1.01 16.77
C VAL A 301 4.43 0.85 16.95
N ILE A 302 5.02 0.01 16.11
CA ILE A 302 6.45 -0.32 16.08
C ILE A 302 7.19 0.64 15.17
N PHE A 303 6.69 0.83 13.95
CA PHE A 303 7.25 1.75 12.97
C PHE A 303 6.16 2.60 12.35
N VAL A 304 6.39 3.89 12.33
CA VAL A 304 5.47 4.91 11.81
C VAL A 304 6.17 5.77 10.79
N LEU A 305 5.46 6.15 9.74
CA LEU A 305 5.86 7.22 8.82
C LEU A 305 5.17 8.50 9.30
N PRO A 306 5.90 9.43 9.93
CA PRO A 306 5.33 10.67 10.38
C PRO A 306 5.09 11.59 9.20
N LEU A 307 3.88 12.12 9.10
CA LEU A 307 3.51 13.14 8.14
C LEU A 307 3.27 14.46 8.86
N ASP A 308 3.76 15.56 8.30
CA ASP A 308 3.55 16.91 8.81
C ASP A 308 2.83 17.75 7.75
N GLY A 309 1.55 18.00 7.97
CA GLY A 309 0.70 18.73 7.04
C GLY A 309 1.19 20.13 6.68
N ALA A 310 2.06 20.73 7.50
CA ALA A 310 2.66 22.03 7.23
C ALA A 310 3.86 21.98 6.26
N LYS A 311 4.56 20.82 6.23
CA LYS A 311 5.83 20.70 5.50
C LYS A 311 5.79 19.67 4.37
N ALA A 312 5.00 18.64 4.51
CA ALA A 312 4.89 17.59 3.51
C ALA A 312 3.63 16.78 3.79
N SER A 313 2.61 17.11 3.06
CA SER A 313 1.28 16.54 3.19
C SER A 313 1.07 15.55 2.07
N HIS A 314 0.78 14.29 2.35
CA HIS A 314 0.43 13.39 1.24
C HIS A 314 -0.37 12.15 1.65
N ASN A 315 -1.08 12.17 2.78
CA ASN A 315 -2.08 11.14 3.02
C ASN A 315 -3.44 11.60 2.47
N TYR A 316 -3.78 11.17 1.27
CA TYR A 316 -5.03 11.53 0.60
C TYR A 316 -6.17 10.53 0.80
N LEU A 317 -6.03 9.54 1.71
CA LEU A 317 -7.01 8.46 1.89
C LEU A 317 -8.44 8.97 2.07
N VAL A 318 -8.62 9.99 2.90
CA VAL A 318 -9.96 10.57 3.13
C VAL A 318 -10.49 11.27 1.89
N ASN A 319 -9.64 12.04 1.20
CA ASN A 319 -10.03 12.69 -0.04
C ASN A 319 -10.47 11.67 -1.09
N LYS A 320 -9.76 10.57 -1.18
CA LYS A 320 -10.02 9.52 -2.15
C LYS A 320 -11.35 8.80 -1.89
N CYS A 321 -11.74 8.67 -0.61
CA CYS A 321 -12.85 7.82 -0.24
C CYS A 321 -14.22 8.51 -0.22
N PHE A 322 -14.32 9.79 0.15
CA PHE A 322 -15.61 10.45 0.37
C PHE A 322 -16.10 11.24 -0.84
N VAL A 323 -17.42 11.35 -0.99
CA VAL A 323 -18.07 12.20 -1.99
C VAL A 323 -18.24 13.63 -1.45
N GLY A 324 -18.13 14.65 -2.30
CA GLY A 324 -18.50 16.03 -2.09
C GLY A 324 -18.70 16.48 -0.65
N ARG A 325 -19.94 16.53 -0.21
CA ARG A 325 -20.30 16.90 1.18
C ARG A 325 -20.06 15.79 2.21
N GLY A 326 -19.72 14.57 1.79
CA GLY A 326 -19.48 13.45 2.71
C GLY A 326 -18.38 13.74 3.75
N GLY A 327 -17.41 14.56 3.40
CA GLY A 327 -16.39 15.04 4.35
C GLY A 327 -16.97 15.83 5.53
N ALA A 328 -18.11 16.47 5.36
CA ALA A 328 -18.75 17.23 6.43
C ALA A 328 -19.23 16.35 7.61
N ALA A 329 -19.38 15.03 7.40
CA ALA A 329 -19.64 14.07 8.47
C ALA A 329 -18.52 13.99 9.51
N PHE A 330 -17.32 14.43 9.13
CA PHE A 330 -16.11 14.38 9.95
C PHE A 330 -15.54 15.80 10.24
N GLY A 331 -16.28 16.85 9.87
CA GLY A 331 -15.78 18.23 9.99
C GLY A 331 -14.66 18.58 8.99
N TYR A 332 -14.52 17.81 7.94
CA TYR A 332 -13.56 18.04 6.86
C TYR A 332 -13.96 19.24 6.00
N SER A 333 -13.04 20.15 5.73
CA SER A 333 -13.32 21.40 5.00
C SER A 333 -12.86 21.37 3.52
N GLY A 334 -12.31 20.26 3.04
CA GLY A 334 -11.90 20.08 1.65
C GLY A 334 -13.01 19.52 0.75
N THR A 335 -12.68 19.30 -0.51
CA THR A 335 -13.56 18.64 -1.48
C THR A 335 -13.02 17.23 -1.73
N PRO A 336 -13.64 16.19 -1.19
CA PRO A 336 -13.27 14.81 -1.46
C PRO A 336 -13.45 14.43 -2.94
N TRP A 337 -12.75 13.37 -3.38
CA TRP A 337 -12.66 13.00 -4.80
C TRP A 337 -13.59 11.87 -5.20
N ASN A 338 -14.30 11.26 -4.26
CA ASN A 338 -15.33 10.26 -4.51
C ASN A 338 -14.82 9.01 -5.26
N GLY A 339 -13.80 8.35 -4.76
CA GLY A 339 -13.22 7.16 -5.39
C GLY A 339 -13.47 5.87 -4.61
N SER A 340 -12.52 5.52 -3.75
CA SER A 340 -12.40 4.21 -3.13
C SER A 340 -13.53 3.88 -2.16
N CYS A 341 -13.92 2.61 -2.16
CA CYS A 341 -14.90 2.03 -1.26
C CYS A 341 -14.57 0.56 -1.01
N ALA A 342 -15.29 -0.07 -0.07
CA ALA A 342 -15.15 -1.49 0.18
C ALA A 342 -15.63 -2.34 -1.00
N VAL A 343 -15.01 -3.51 -1.16
CA VAL A 343 -15.59 -4.62 -1.90
C VAL A 343 -16.80 -5.14 -1.11
N PRO A 344 -18.02 -5.20 -1.70
CA PRO A 344 -19.24 -5.53 -0.97
C PRO A 344 -19.18 -6.85 -0.19
N GLN A 345 -18.59 -7.89 -0.79
CA GLN A 345 -18.44 -9.19 -0.14
C GLN A 345 -17.67 -9.11 1.17
N PHE A 346 -16.66 -8.22 1.23
CA PHE A 346 -15.88 -8.02 2.44
C PHE A 346 -16.74 -7.43 3.57
N ILE A 347 -17.58 -6.47 3.27
CA ILE A 347 -18.52 -5.92 4.26
C ILE A 347 -19.47 -7.01 4.80
N HIS A 348 -19.99 -7.88 3.92
CA HIS A 348 -20.86 -8.98 4.33
C HIS A 348 -20.17 -10.07 5.15
N SER A 349 -18.83 -10.11 5.14
CA SER A 349 -18.07 -11.08 5.93
C SER A 349 -17.94 -10.71 7.41
N TYR A 350 -18.22 -9.45 7.79
CA TYR A 350 -18.12 -9.03 9.18
C TYR A 350 -19.22 -9.62 10.06
N ASP A 351 -18.85 -10.03 11.27
CA ASP A 351 -19.86 -10.29 12.32
C ASP A 351 -20.48 -8.95 12.75
N PRO A 352 -21.82 -8.87 12.90
CA PRO A 352 -22.49 -7.63 13.33
C PRO A 352 -22.00 -7.06 14.67
N ASP A 353 -21.43 -7.89 15.55
CA ASP A 353 -20.86 -7.47 16.84
C ASP A 353 -19.39 -7.05 16.74
N ASP A 354 -18.78 -7.15 15.55
CA ASP A 354 -17.41 -6.71 15.32
C ASP A 354 -17.36 -5.20 15.12
N SER A 355 -16.83 -4.48 16.10
CA SER A 355 -16.75 -3.00 16.03
C SER A 355 -15.92 -2.48 14.86
N ARG A 356 -15.00 -3.29 14.31
CA ARG A 356 -14.19 -2.92 13.16
C ARG A 356 -15.04 -2.61 11.93
N LEU A 357 -16.23 -3.22 11.80
CA LEU A 357 -17.17 -2.88 10.73
C LEU A 357 -17.54 -1.39 10.75
N THR A 358 -18.00 -0.89 11.89
CA THR A 358 -18.43 0.50 12.04
C THR A 358 -17.27 1.47 12.26
N ASP A 359 -16.14 0.98 12.79
CA ASP A 359 -14.91 1.76 12.96
C ASP A 359 -14.25 2.07 11.62
N THR A 360 -14.26 1.11 10.70
CA THR A 360 -13.58 1.20 9.40
C THR A 360 -14.44 1.80 8.29
N TRP A 361 -15.78 1.56 8.33
CA TRP A 361 -16.63 1.83 7.18
C TRP A 361 -17.76 2.80 7.51
N ALA A 362 -17.93 3.81 6.67
CA ALA A 362 -19.11 4.66 6.66
C ALA A 362 -20.16 4.03 5.74
N ILE A 363 -21.31 3.68 6.32
CA ILE A 363 -22.43 3.03 5.65
C ILE A 363 -23.72 3.74 6.07
N GLY A 364 -24.72 3.80 5.20
CA GLY A 364 -26.01 4.43 5.47
C GLY A 364 -25.94 5.96 5.48
N GLN A 365 -26.98 6.58 6.04
CA GLN A 365 -27.13 8.02 6.10
C GLN A 365 -25.97 8.69 6.83
N GLN A 366 -25.38 9.72 6.22
CA GLN A 366 -24.35 10.52 6.82
C GLN A 366 -24.94 11.81 7.45
N TYR A 367 -24.31 12.28 8.52
CA TYR A 367 -24.75 13.42 9.31
C TYR A 367 -23.64 14.45 9.47
N TYR A 368 -23.98 15.74 9.48
CA TYR A 368 -23.01 16.79 9.76
C TYR A 368 -22.38 16.62 11.14
N TYR A 369 -21.07 16.69 11.20
CA TYR A 369 -20.29 16.64 12.44
C TYR A 369 -20.69 17.77 13.43
N THR A 370 -21.05 18.94 12.90
CA THR A 370 -21.29 20.13 13.68
C THR A 370 -22.57 20.07 14.52
N ASP A 371 -23.63 19.42 14.03
CA ASP A 371 -24.94 19.47 14.65
C ASP A 371 -25.77 18.19 14.51
N GLY A 372 -25.21 17.15 13.88
CA GLY A 372 -25.88 15.88 13.67
C GLY A 372 -27.07 15.96 12.69
N PHE A 373 -27.18 17.00 11.87
CA PHE A 373 -28.23 17.10 10.87
C PHE A 373 -27.91 16.20 9.66
N PRO A 374 -28.90 15.56 9.01
CA PRO A 374 -28.65 14.71 7.85
C PRO A 374 -28.00 15.48 6.69
N ILE A 375 -26.98 14.87 6.06
CA ILE A 375 -26.33 15.43 4.87
C ILE A 375 -27.16 15.06 3.65
N TYR A 376 -27.37 16.06 2.77
CA TYR A 376 -27.99 15.89 1.46
C TYR A 376 -27.00 16.40 0.38
N GLU A 377 -26.89 15.68 -0.71
CA GLU A 377 -25.97 15.97 -1.81
C GLU A 377 -26.72 16.04 -3.15
N GLN A 378 -26.20 16.85 -4.05
CA GLN A 378 -26.67 16.87 -5.43
C GLN A 378 -26.05 15.69 -6.15
N GLU A 379 -26.88 14.74 -6.54
CA GLU A 379 -26.40 13.57 -7.24
C GLU A 379 -26.55 13.69 -8.75
N GLN A 380 -25.54 13.25 -9.44
CA GLN A 380 -25.59 13.13 -10.89
C GLN A 380 -26.16 11.73 -11.21
N LYS A 381 -27.41 11.67 -11.68
CA LYS A 381 -28.04 10.48 -12.27
C LYS A 381 -28.66 9.45 -11.33
N ARG A 382 -29.37 9.87 -10.31
CA ARG A 382 -30.33 8.96 -9.69
C ARG A 382 -31.61 8.92 -10.54
N THR A 383 -32.14 7.71 -10.77
CA THR A 383 -33.46 7.56 -11.42
C THR A 383 -34.58 7.86 -10.42
N ASP A 384 -35.75 8.17 -10.90
CA ASP A 384 -36.91 8.70 -10.14
C ASP A 384 -37.43 7.82 -8.99
N ASP A 385 -36.88 6.63 -8.79
CA ASP A 385 -37.27 5.66 -7.77
C ASP A 385 -36.37 5.64 -6.53
N GLY A 386 -35.48 6.62 -6.39
CA GLY A 386 -34.58 6.77 -5.21
C GLY A 386 -35.32 7.24 -3.95
N PRO A 387 -34.70 7.14 -2.74
CA PRO A 387 -35.27 7.71 -1.53
C PRO A 387 -35.54 9.19 -1.69
N ASP A 388 -36.50 9.69 -0.92
CA ASP A 388 -37.12 11.01 -1.04
C ASP A 388 -36.13 12.17 -1.32
N MET A 389 -36.17 12.71 -2.52
CA MET A 389 -35.50 13.98 -2.84
C MET A 389 -36.07 15.10 -1.98
N LEU A 390 -35.21 16.03 -1.58
CA LEU A 390 -35.67 17.25 -0.97
C LEU A 390 -36.57 18.03 -1.92
N THR A 391 -37.70 18.48 -1.38
CA THR A 391 -38.61 19.40 -2.04
C THR A 391 -38.51 20.79 -1.43
N ASP A 392 -38.96 21.81 -2.16
CA ASP A 392 -39.05 23.18 -1.61
C ASP A 392 -39.91 23.22 -0.33
N ALA A 393 -40.95 22.39 -0.25
CA ALA A 393 -41.79 22.30 0.94
C ALA A 393 -41.04 21.72 2.15
N MET A 394 -40.19 20.69 1.97
CA MET A 394 -39.37 20.13 3.02
C MET A 394 -38.32 21.15 3.51
N ILE A 395 -37.67 21.85 2.57
CA ILE A 395 -36.69 22.90 2.91
C ILE A 395 -37.34 24.06 3.66
N ALA A 396 -38.58 24.42 3.29
CA ALA A 396 -39.33 25.46 4.00
C ALA A 396 -39.77 25.03 5.40
N ALA A 397 -40.06 23.74 5.58
CA ALA A 397 -40.50 23.19 6.86
C ALA A 397 -39.37 23.04 7.88
N GLU A 398 -38.14 22.83 7.44
CA GLU A 398 -36.96 22.65 8.31
C GLU A 398 -35.85 23.64 7.93
N PRO A 399 -35.67 24.71 8.74
CA PRO A 399 -34.70 25.78 8.46
C PRO A 399 -33.24 25.33 8.31
N LYS A 400 -32.84 24.23 8.98
CA LYS A 400 -31.49 23.67 8.90
C LYS A 400 -31.08 23.30 7.49
N HIS A 401 -32.02 22.94 6.61
CA HIS A 401 -31.70 22.71 5.21
C HIS A 401 -31.09 23.95 4.55
N LYS A 402 -31.58 25.15 4.88
CA LYS A 402 -31.01 26.42 4.35
C LYS A 402 -29.66 26.75 4.98
N GLU A 403 -29.49 26.46 6.28
CA GLU A 403 -28.22 26.66 6.96
C GLU A 403 -27.10 25.83 6.33
N HIS A 404 -27.42 24.61 5.90
CA HIS A 404 -26.50 23.70 5.20
C HIS A 404 -26.49 23.84 3.67
N ASN A 405 -27.14 24.84 3.12
CA ASN A 405 -27.21 25.09 1.67
C ASN A 405 -27.79 23.88 0.88
N HIS A 406 -28.74 23.17 1.45
CA HIS A 406 -29.47 22.14 0.71
C HIS A 406 -30.45 22.76 -0.28
N ALA A 407 -30.63 22.12 -1.43
CA ALA A 407 -31.54 22.55 -2.48
C ALA A 407 -32.59 21.48 -2.80
N ALA A 408 -33.70 21.89 -3.35
CA ALA A 408 -34.66 20.96 -3.93
C ALA A 408 -33.96 20.09 -4.99
N GLY A 409 -34.25 18.80 -4.98
CA GLY A 409 -33.58 17.81 -5.82
C GLY A 409 -32.29 17.24 -5.21
N ASN A 410 -31.82 17.71 -4.03
CA ASN A 410 -30.78 17.01 -3.31
C ASN A 410 -31.32 15.71 -2.70
N TYR A 411 -30.47 14.67 -2.66
CA TYR A 411 -30.77 13.37 -2.09
C TYR A 411 -30.09 13.18 -0.73
N PRO A 412 -30.65 12.35 0.18
CA PRO A 412 -29.93 11.93 1.38
C PRO A 412 -28.60 11.28 1.01
N LEU A 413 -27.51 11.73 1.60
CA LEU A 413 -26.20 11.09 1.43
C LEU A 413 -26.17 9.82 2.28
N ALA A 414 -26.55 8.70 1.69
CA ALA A 414 -26.57 7.40 2.33
C ALA A 414 -25.69 6.42 1.52
N TYR A 415 -24.53 6.06 2.07
CA TYR A 415 -23.64 5.10 1.40
C TYR A 415 -24.22 3.70 1.46
N THR A 416 -24.33 3.06 0.30
CA THR A 416 -24.71 1.66 0.21
C THR A 416 -23.53 0.74 0.46
N VAL A 417 -23.78 -0.54 0.75
CA VAL A 417 -22.73 -1.55 0.73
C VAL A 417 -22.41 -1.92 -0.72
N GLU A 418 -23.45 -2.05 -1.53
CA GLU A 418 -23.38 -2.58 -2.88
C GLU A 418 -22.91 -1.56 -3.90
N VAL A 419 -22.25 -2.08 -4.95
CA VAL A 419 -21.74 -1.33 -6.09
C VAL A 419 -22.15 -2.07 -7.35
N HIS A 420 -22.91 -1.42 -8.25
CA HIS A 420 -23.48 -2.11 -9.40
C HIS A 420 -22.50 -2.28 -10.58
N SER A 421 -21.47 -1.44 -10.68
CA SER A 421 -20.47 -1.53 -11.74
C SER A 421 -19.13 -0.97 -11.28
N ILE A 422 -18.05 -1.62 -11.69
CA ILE A 422 -16.69 -1.12 -11.50
C ILE A 422 -16.21 -0.35 -12.74
N ASN A 423 -16.76 -0.64 -13.93
CA ASN A 423 -16.37 -0.07 -15.22
C ASN A 423 -17.32 1.04 -15.66
N ASN A 424 -16.98 1.73 -16.75
CA ASN A 424 -17.86 2.71 -17.40
C ASN A 424 -19.01 2.01 -18.17
N PRO A 425 -20.31 2.39 -17.99
CA PRO A 425 -20.82 3.41 -17.07
C PRO A 425 -20.62 3.01 -15.60
N GLY A 426 -20.15 3.97 -14.82
CA GLY A 426 -19.62 3.72 -13.49
C GLY A 426 -20.65 3.65 -12.38
N ALA A 427 -20.16 3.36 -11.19
CA ALA A 427 -20.92 3.39 -9.96
C ALA A 427 -21.48 4.79 -9.66
N TYR A 428 -22.63 4.83 -8.97
CA TYR A 428 -23.17 6.08 -8.46
C TYR A 428 -22.33 6.63 -7.31
N ASP A 429 -22.43 7.94 -7.09
CA ASP A 429 -21.62 8.65 -6.12
C ASP A 429 -21.80 8.17 -4.68
N PHE A 430 -22.98 7.64 -4.33
CA PHE A 430 -23.28 7.10 -3.00
C PHE A 430 -23.04 5.60 -2.86
N GLU A 431 -22.71 4.88 -3.94
CA GLU A 431 -22.46 3.43 -3.88
C GLU A 431 -21.12 3.09 -3.23
N GLY A 432 -21.13 2.00 -2.45
CA GLY A 432 -19.99 1.46 -1.73
C GLY A 432 -19.75 2.08 -0.36
N ALA A 433 -19.48 1.23 0.63
CA ALA A 433 -19.07 1.62 1.97
C ALA A 433 -17.74 2.38 1.92
N ARG A 434 -17.64 3.53 2.59
CA ARG A 434 -16.47 4.41 2.51
C ARG A 434 -15.48 4.14 3.62
N PHE A 435 -14.20 4.02 3.27
CA PHE A 435 -13.12 3.78 4.22
C PHE A 435 -12.91 5.02 5.11
N LYS A 436 -13.00 4.84 6.43
CA LYS A 436 -12.86 5.90 7.45
C LYS A 436 -11.99 5.51 8.65
N LYS A 437 -11.21 4.44 8.53
CA LYS A 437 -10.34 3.95 9.61
C LYS A 437 -9.35 5.00 10.07
N GLN A 438 -8.80 5.78 9.15
CA GLN A 438 -7.88 6.86 9.47
C GLN A 438 -8.60 8.00 10.18
N GLU A 439 -8.06 8.49 11.29
CA GLU A 439 -8.64 9.61 12.04
C GLU A 439 -8.73 10.87 11.18
N ILE A 440 -9.87 11.52 11.20
CA ILE A 440 -10.08 12.81 10.54
C ILE A 440 -10.24 13.87 11.63
N VAL A 441 -9.27 14.77 11.71
CA VAL A 441 -9.35 15.89 12.66
C VAL A 441 -10.30 16.97 12.11
N PRO A 442 -11.38 17.31 12.85
CA PRO A 442 -12.31 18.35 12.42
C PRO A 442 -11.62 19.66 12.10
N GLY A 443 -12.02 20.30 11.00
CA GLY A 443 -11.40 21.54 10.52
C GLY A 443 -10.16 21.35 9.66
N ASN A 444 -9.64 20.15 9.54
CA ASN A 444 -8.57 19.83 8.62
C ASN A 444 -9.08 19.85 7.17
N ARG A 445 -8.23 20.24 6.22
CA ARG A 445 -8.57 20.27 4.77
C ARG A 445 -8.28 18.96 4.05
N GLY A 446 -7.96 17.96 4.78
CA GLY A 446 -7.50 16.69 4.32
C GLY A 446 -6.49 16.17 5.30
N THR A 447 -6.32 14.93 5.26
CA THR A 447 -5.44 14.13 6.09
C THR A 447 -3.99 14.34 5.69
N TYR A 448 -3.60 15.58 5.47
CA TYR A 448 -2.29 15.89 4.95
C TYR A 448 -1.16 15.64 5.94
N GLY A 449 -1.47 15.50 7.20
CA GLY A 449 -0.48 15.29 8.25
C GLY A 449 -0.72 14.03 9.07
N ASP A 450 -1.56 13.12 8.56
CA ASP A 450 -1.87 11.89 9.29
C ASP A 450 -0.75 10.88 9.17
N ASP A 451 -0.23 10.46 10.30
CA ASP A 451 0.80 9.44 10.35
C ASP A 451 0.33 8.12 9.76
N VAL A 452 1.24 7.39 9.13
CA VAL A 452 0.98 6.05 8.61
C VAL A 452 1.62 5.02 9.54
N CYS A 453 0.80 4.15 10.12
CA CYS A 453 1.26 2.97 10.84
C CYS A 453 1.84 1.96 9.83
N PHE A 454 3.14 1.69 9.90
CA PHE A 454 3.80 0.75 9.01
C PHE A 454 3.87 -0.65 9.58
N TYR A 455 4.29 -0.79 10.86
CA TYR A 455 4.30 -2.04 11.60
C TYR A 455 3.72 -1.83 12.99
N ARG A 456 2.94 -2.78 13.46
CA ARG A 456 2.39 -2.79 14.81
C ARG A 456 2.39 -4.20 15.43
N LEU A 457 2.26 -4.26 16.74
CA LEU A 457 2.40 -5.49 17.52
C LEU A 457 1.44 -6.61 17.10
N SER A 458 0.23 -6.27 16.65
CA SER A 458 -0.73 -7.26 16.14
C SER A 458 -0.16 -8.04 14.96
N ASP A 459 0.60 -7.39 14.08
CA ASP A 459 1.23 -8.03 12.93
C ASP A 459 2.22 -9.12 13.40
N ALA A 460 3.02 -8.83 14.45
CA ALA A 460 3.90 -9.84 15.04
C ALA A 460 3.13 -11.05 15.57
N TYR A 461 2.01 -10.84 16.26
CA TYR A 461 1.16 -11.94 16.73
C TYR A 461 0.59 -12.77 15.59
N PHE A 462 0.15 -12.15 14.51
CA PHE A 462 -0.37 -12.85 13.33
C PHE A 462 0.73 -13.62 12.59
N ILE A 463 1.94 -13.07 12.46
CA ILE A 463 3.09 -13.78 11.87
C ILE A 463 3.43 -15.02 12.70
N MET A 464 3.47 -14.89 14.04
CA MET A 464 3.70 -16.04 14.94
C MET A 464 2.59 -17.09 14.76
N ALA A 465 1.34 -16.68 14.69
CA ALA A 465 0.21 -17.59 14.52
C ALA A 465 0.29 -18.33 13.17
N GLU A 466 0.51 -17.60 12.08
CA GLU A 466 0.58 -18.16 10.74
C GLU A 466 1.74 -19.16 10.60
N THR A 467 2.92 -18.80 11.10
CA THR A 467 4.10 -19.66 11.01
C THR A 467 3.95 -20.95 11.81
N VAL A 468 3.35 -20.89 13.00
CA VAL A 468 3.06 -22.08 13.82
C VAL A 468 2.04 -22.98 13.12
N LEU A 469 0.97 -22.42 12.56
CA LEU A 469 -0.05 -23.17 11.82
C LEU A 469 0.55 -23.84 10.57
N ARG A 470 1.36 -23.13 9.78
CA ARG A 470 1.97 -23.68 8.56
C ARG A 470 3.01 -24.75 8.84
N ALA A 471 3.80 -24.56 9.90
CA ALA A 471 4.85 -25.51 10.26
C ALA A 471 4.34 -26.76 11.04
N GLY A 472 3.07 -26.75 11.46
CA GLY A 472 2.54 -27.79 12.34
C GLY A 472 3.12 -27.76 13.75
N GLY A 473 3.61 -26.59 14.18
CA GLY A 473 4.24 -26.31 15.47
C GLY A 473 5.66 -25.77 15.35
N ILE A 474 6.02 -24.84 16.23
CA ILE A 474 7.38 -24.27 16.35
C ILE A 474 7.70 -24.09 17.84
N ASP A 475 8.87 -24.51 18.30
CA ASP A 475 9.37 -24.33 19.67
C ASP A 475 8.37 -24.74 20.76
N GLY A 476 7.67 -25.85 20.54
CA GLY A 476 6.65 -26.36 21.46
C GLY A 476 5.31 -25.61 21.41
N LYS A 477 5.18 -24.60 20.56
CA LYS A 477 3.94 -23.90 20.28
C LYS A 477 3.08 -24.69 19.30
N THR A 478 1.79 -24.62 19.48
CA THR A 478 0.80 -25.41 18.77
C THR A 478 -0.26 -24.50 18.11
N ASP A 479 -1.15 -25.10 17.35
CA ASP A 479 -2.32 -24.42 16.78
C ASP A 479 -3.18 -23.70 17.83
N ASN A 480 -3.23 -24.23 19.06
CA ASN A 480 -3.96 -23.59 20.15
C ASN A 480 -3.28 -22.31 20.64
N ASP A 481 -1.93 -22.25 20.62
CA ASP A 481 -1.19 -21.02 20.91
C ASP A 481 -1.47 -19.98 19.81
N ALA A 482 -1.46 -20.39 18.55
CA ALA A 482 -1.83 -19.53 17.43
C ALA A 482 -3.25 -18.95 17.57
N ALA A 483 -4.22 -19.80 17.92
CA ALA A 483 -5.59 -19.37 18.17
C ALA A 483 -5.71 -18.39 19.36
N ALA A 484 -4.90 -18.60 20.39
CA ALA A 484 -4.86 -17.71 21.55
C ALA A 484 -4.30 -16.31 21.19
N TRP A 485 -3.27 -16.21 20.35
CA TRP A 485 -2.74 -14.93 19.88
C TRP A 485 -3.74 -14.17 19.01
N VAL A 486 -4.38 -14.84 18.06
CA VAL A 486 -5.45 -14.22 17.25
C VAL A 486 -6.60 -13.75 18.14
N THR A 487 -7.04 -14.58 19.09
CA THR A 487 -8.07 -14.21 20.09
C THR A 487 -7.67 -12.97 20.87
N LEU A 488 -6.38 -12.88 21.29
CA LEU A 488 -5.87 -11.74 22.06
C LEU A 488 -6.07 -10.41 21.29
N VAL A 489 -5.71 -10.39 20.01
CA VAL A 489 -5.87 -9.20 19.14
C VAL A 489 -7.36 -8.89 18.93
N ARG A 490 -8.20 -9.90 18.70
CA ARG A 490 -9.64 -9.74 18.44
C ARG A 490 -10.43 -9.15 19.62
N LYS A 491 -9.97 -9.31 20.87
CA LYS A 491 -10.72 -8.90 22.08
C LYS A 491 -11.19 -7.45 22.03
N ARG A 492 -10.40 -6.55 21.48
CA ARG A 492 -10.74 -5.12 21.38
C ARG A 492 -11.90 -4.84 20.42
N ALA A 493 -12.07 -5.68 19.41
CA ALA A 493 -13.15 -5.56 18.43
C ALA A 493 -14.50 -6.10 18.91
N PHE A 494 -14.51 -6.95 19.95
CA PHE A 494 -15.70 -7.61 20.49
C PHE A 494 -15.99 -7.23 21.94
N LYS A 495 -15.71 -6.00 22.34
CA LYS A 495 -15.96 -5.53 23.73
C LYS A 495 -17.43 -5.69 24.15
N GLY A 496 -18.37 -5.51 23.21
CA GLY A 496 -19.82 -5.72 23.45
C GLY A 496 -20.23 -7.19 23.59
N ASN A 497 -19.46 -8.11 23.01
CA ASN A 497 -19.71 -9.56 23.05
C ASN A 497 -18.40 -10.34 23.11
N PRO A 498 -17.70 -10.37 24.25
CA PRO A 498 -16.34 -10.94 24.36
C PRO A 498 -16.22 -12.41 23.95
N ALA A 499 -17.29 -13.19 24.02
CA ALA A 499 -17.28 -14.59 23.60
C ALA A 499 -16.97 -14.75 22.11
N LYS A 500 -17.39 -13.81 21.27
CA LYS A 500 -17.14 -13.80 19.82
C LYS A 500 -15.71 -13.45 19.43
N ALA A 501 -14.93 -12.89 20.36
CA ALA A 501 -13.51 -12.67 20.12
C ALA A 501 -12.73 -13.97 19.99
N THR A 502 -13.23 -15.05 20.63
CA THR A 502 -12.50 -16.32 20.70
C THR A 502 -12.41 -17.00 19.35
N ARG A 503 -11.21 -17.38 18.98
CA ARG A 503 -10.91 -18.29 17.85
C ARG A 503 -10.39 -19.62 18.38
N THR A 504 -10.77 -20.68 17.72
CA THR A 504 -10.21 -22.01 17.92
C THR A 504 -9.24 -22.35 16.78
N ALA A 505 -8.34 -23.30 17.03
CA ALA A 505 -7.44 -23.82 16.00
C ALA A 505 -8.22 -24.32 14.77
N ALA A 506 -9.34 -25.01 14.97
CA ALA A 506 -10.19 -25.51 13.89
C ALA A 506 -10.79 -24.37 13.04
N GLN A 507 -11.19 -23.25 13.66
CA GLN A 507 -11.69 -22.09 12.94
C GLN A 507 -10.62 -21.39 12.11
N LEU A 508 -9.39 -21.30 12.61
CA LEU A 508 -8.28 -20.71 11.83
C LEU A 508 -7.89 -21.56 10.62
N ARG A 509 -8.01 -22.89 10.75
CA ARG A 509 -7.72 -23.83 9.65
C ARG A 509 -8.89 -24.05 8.70
N ALA A 510 -10.08 -23.62 9.06
CA ALA A 510 -11.25 -23.75 8.20
C ALA A 510 -11.10 -22.93 6.90
N ASP A 511 -11.93 -23.24 5.93
CA ASP A 511 -12.12 -22.39 4.76
C ASP A 511 -12.56 -20.99 5.18
N SER A 512 -12.29 -19.99 4.35
CA SER A 512 -12.76 -18.63 4.54
C SER A 512 -14.30 -18.58 4.57
N ILE A 513 -14.84 -17.75 5.45
CA ILE A 513 -16.27 -17.40 5.41
C ILE A 513 -16.55 -16.32 4.37
N TYR A 514 -15.51 -15.65 3.88
CA TYR A 514 -15.59 -14.64 2.85
C TYR A 514 -15.78 -15.30 1.49
N ASP A 515 -16.82 -14.88 0.77
CA ASP A 515 -17.08 -15.43 -0.58
C ASP A 515 -16.18 -14.75 -1.61
N TYR A 516 -15.08 -15.39 -1.94
CA TYR A 516 -14.15 -14.97 -2.99
C TYR A 516 -14.63 -15.35 -4.40
N GLY A 517 -15.88 -15.76 -4.54
CA GLY A 517 -16.45 -16.13 -5.84
C GLY A 517 -16.39 -15.00 -6.85
N VAL A 518 -16.42 -15.37 -8.13
CA VAL A 518 -16.56 -14.42 -9.23
C VAL A 518 -17.87 -13.67 -9.08
N ARG A 519 -17.82 -12.37 -8.86
CA ARG A 519 -18.98 -11.51 -8.93
C ARG A 519 -19.06 -10.89 -10.31
N GLU A 520 -20.04 -11.25 -11.09
CA GLU A 520 -20.44 -10.45 -12.24
C GLU A 520 -21.25 -9.26 -11.73
N CYS A 521 -20.64 -8.08 -11.68
CA CYS A 521 -21.40 -6.86 -11.62
C CYS A 521 -22.31 -6.83 -12.84
N SER A 522 -23.59 -6.58 -12.66
CA SER A 522 -24.52 -6.47 -13.78
C SER A 522 -23.96 -5.47 -14.79
N THR A 523 -23.63 -5.93 -15.99
CA THR A 523 -23.29 -5.10 -17.13
C THR A 523 -24.54 -4.55 -17.79
N SER A 524 -25.69 -4.58 -17.11
CA SER A 524 -26.91 -4.08 -17.68
C SER A 524 -26.76 -2.58 -17.91
N ASN A 525 -26.73 -2.19 -19.18
CA ASN A 525 -26.92 -0.82 -19.64
C ASN A 525 -28.35 -0.34 -19.37
N SER A 526 -29.00 -0.83 -18.30
CA SER A 526 -30.34 -0.41 -17.96
C SER A 526 -30.29 1.05 -17.50
N ALA A 527 -31.18 1.86 -18.01
CA ALA A 527 -31.34 3.24 -17.59
C ALA A 527 -31.68 3.40 -16.11
N ASN A 528 -32.01 2.29 -15.45
CA ASN A 528 -32.26 2.17 -14.02
C ASN A 528 -31.48 0.98 -13.43
N PRO A 529 -30.24 1.17 -12.97
CA PRO A 529 -29.42 0.11 -12.37
C PRO A 529 -30.00 -0.41 -11.07
N TYR A 530 -30.98 0.28 -10.45
CA TYR A 530 -31.67 -0.15 -9.24
C TYR A 530 -32.97 -0.93 -9.54
N ALA A 531 -33.40 -1.02 -10.79
CA ALA A 531 -34.60 -1.79 -11.13
C ALA A 531 -34.52 -3.25 -10.68
N ASP A 532 -33.31 -3.78 -10.63
CA ASP A 532 -33.04 -5.17 -10.22
C ASP A 532 -32.71 -5.31 -8.73
N PHE A 533 -32.61 -4.20 -7.99
CA PHE A 533 -32.31 -4.23 -6.56
C PHE A 533 -33.59 -4.30 -5.72
N LYS A 534 -33.67 -5.31 -4.85
CA LYS A 534 -34.64 -5.32 -3.76
C LYS A 534 -34.05 -4.50 -2.62
N LEU A 535 -34.79 -3.49 -2.19
CA LEU A 535 -34.39 -2.62 -1.09
C LEU A 535 -34.93 -3.12 0.24
N ASP A 536 -34.16 -2.93 1.31
CA ASP A 536 -34.62 -3.10 2.68
C ASP A 536 -35.47 -1.90 3.13
N ALA A 537 -35.96 -1.95 4.39
CA ALA A 537 -36.75 -0.87 4.97
C ALA A 537 -36.01 0.47 5.09
N SER A 538 -34.68 0.49 4.98
CA SER A 538 -33.83 1.70 5.01
C SER A 538 -33.55 2.22 3.60
N GLY A 539 -34.05 1.55 2.55
CA GLY A 539 -33.78 1.91 1.17
C GLY A 539 -32.41 1.43 0.67
N LEU A 540 -31.78 0.49 1.37
CA LEU A 540 -30.51 -0.11 0.95
C LEU A 540 -30.76 -1.40 0.15
N PRO A 541 -29.96 -1.67 -0.90
CA PRO A 541 -30.07 -2.90 -1.67
C PRO A 541 -29.84 -4.14 -0.81
N LEU A 542 -30.76 -5.11 -0.91
CA LEU A 542 -30.59 -6.40 -0.26
C LEU A 542 -29.51 -7.23 -0.98
N PRO A 543 -28.66 -7.97 -0.27
CA PRO A 543 -27.66 -8.84 -0.87
C PRO A 543 -28.24 -9.84 -1.88
N SER A 544 -29.46 -10.33 -1.65
CA SER A 544 -30.19 -11.23 -2.56
C SER A 544 -30.59 -10.60 -3.91
N SER A 545 -30.40 -9.27 -4.08
CA SER A 545 -30.68 -8.60 -5.35
C SER A 545 -29.58 -8.77 -6.38
N PHE A 546 -28.42 -9.28 -5.98
CA PHE A 546 -27.28 -9.48 -6.85
C PHE A 546 -27.30 -10.89 -7.46
N THR A 547 -26.79 -11.01 -8.68
CA THR A 547 -26.67 -12.30 -9.38
C THR A 547 -25.87 -13.27 -8.52
N GLU A 548 -26.32 -14.51 -8.44
CA GLU A 548 -25.66 -15.54 -7.63
C GLU A 548 -24.16 -15.62 -7.90
N TYR A 549 -23.40 -15.59 -6.82
CA TYR A 549 -21.96 -15.81 -6.86
C TYR A 549 -21.68 -17.26 -7.25
N THR A 550 -20.97 -17.48 -8.31
CA THR A 550 -20.41 -18.79 -8.57
C THR A 550 -19.13 -18.94 -7.78
N LYS A 551 -19.15 -19.78 -6.74
CA LYS A 551 -17.90 -20.22 -6.10
C LYS A 551 -16.99 -20.80 -7.17
N ASP A 552 -15.75 -20.32 -7.20
CA ASP A 552 -14.77 -20.79 -8.16
C ASP A 552 -14.47 -22.28 -7.92
N ASN A 553 -15.04 -23.17 -8.72
CA ASN A 553 -14.84 -24.63 -8.74
C ASN A 553 -14.88 -25.36 -7.38
N GLY A 554 -15.35 -24.71 -6.31
CA GLY A 554 -15.41 -25.29 -4.97
C GLY A 554 -14.03 -25.42 -4.28
N ALA A 555 -12.98 -24.82 -4.81
CA ALA A 555 -11.69 -24.80 -4.15
C ALA A 555 -11.76 -24.03 -2.82
N THR A 556 -11.25 -24.66 -1.75
CA THR A 556 -11.21 -24.08 -0.39
C THR A 556 -9.88 -23.41 -0.12
N ILE A 557 -9.86 -22.42 0.76
CA ILE A 557 -8.65 -21.70 1.15
C ILE A 557 -8.04 -22.40 2.35
N GLU A 558 -6.79 -22.81 2.23
CA GLU A 558 -6.01 -23.30 3.36
C GLU A 558 -5.77 -22.17 4.38
N LEU A 559 -6.06 -22.41 5.65
CA LEU A 559 -6.03 -21.40 6.70
C LEU A 559 -6.97 -20.20 6.41
N GLY A 560 -8.09 -20.43 5.74
CA GLY A 560 -9.02 -19.39 5.32
C GLY A 560 -9.54 -18.55 6.48
N GLY A 561 -9.83 -19.17 7.64
CA GLY A 561 -10.25 -18.43 8.82
C GLY A 561 -9.16 -17.49 9.39
N LEU A 562 -7.88 -17.82 9.22
CA LEU A 562 -6.78 -16.89 9.55
C LEU A 562 -6.71 -15.75 8.53
N LEU A 563 -6.89 -16.05 7.25
CA LEU A 563 -6.91 -15.05 6.18
C LEU A 563 -8.06 -14.05 6.36
N ASP A 564 -9.22 -14.50 6.85
CA ASP A 564 -10.35 -13.62 7.20
C ASP A 564 -9.95 -12.66 8.34
N ASP A 565 -9.35 -13.20 9.41
CA ASP A 565 -8.92 -12.39 10.55
C ASP A 565 -7.86 -11.35 10.17
N LEU A 566 -6.93 -11.69 9.26
CA LEU A 566 -5.95 -10.75 8.66
C LEU A 566 -6.67 -9.61 7.91
N GLY A 567 -7.68 -9.94 7.11
CA GLY A 567 -8.46 -8.94 6.36
C GLY A 567 -9.17 -7.95 7.28
N TRP A 568 -9.91 -8.45 8.29
CA TRP A 568 -10.64 -7.57 9.23
C TRP A 568 -9.70 -6.72 10.08
N GLU A 569 -8.52 -7.22 10.41
CA GLU A 569 -7.57 -6.52 11.27
C GLU A 569 -6.77 -5.46 10.51
N PHE A 570 -6.27 -5.79 9.31
CA PHE A 570 -5.26 -5.00 8.61
C PHE A 570 -5.76 -4.28 7.35
N VAL A 571 -7.07 -4.24 7.09
CA VAL A 571 -7.59 -3.48 5.94
C VAL A 571 -7.07 -2.04 5.96
N GLY A 572 -6.54 -1.59 4.84
CA GLY A 572 -5.92 -0.27 4.69
C GLY A 572 -4.52 -0.13 5.30
N GLU A 573 -3.83 -1.26 5.57
CA GLU A 573 -2.47 -1.28 6.12
C GLU A 573 -1.47 -2.04 5.22
N HIS A 574 -1.75 -2.17 3.93
CA HIS A 574 -0.88 -2.71 2.87
C HIS A 574 -0.47 -4.18 3.00
N HIS A 575 -1.25 -4.97 3.71
CA HIS A 575 -0.96 -6.39 3.94
C HIS A 575 -1.61 -7.30 2.93
N ARG A 576 -2.83 -6.97 2.50
CA ARG A 576 -3.76 -7.92 1.89
C ARG A 576 -3.26 -8.58 0.62
N ARG A 577 -2.64 -7.83 -0.30
CA ARG A 577 -2.09 -8.40 -1.53
C ARG A 577 -1.07 -9.50 -1.22
N GLN A 578 -0.12 -9.25 -0.32
CA GLN A 578 0.88 -10.24 0.09
C GLN A 578 0.22 -11.47 0.73
N ASP A 579 -0.81 -11.26 1.55
CA ASP A 579 -1.56 -12.36 2.17
C ASP A 579 -2.24 -13.22 1.10
N LEU A 580 -2.95 -12.61 0.15
CA LEU A 580 -3.64 -13.33 -0.92
C LEU A 580 -2.67 -14.11 -1.82
N ILE A 581 -1.47 -13.60 -2.06
CA ILE A 581 -0.42 -14.31 -2.79
C ILE A 581 0.14 -15.47 -1.97
N ARG A 582 0.26 -15.33 -0.65
CA ARG A 582 0.83 -16.33 0.25
C ARG A 582 -0.11 -17.47 0.60
N PHE A 583 -1.41 -17.18 0.69
CA PHE A 583 -2.43 -18.19 1.00
C PHE A 583 -2.81 -18.99 -0.25
N MET A 584 -3.02 -20.30 -0.06
CA MET A 584 -3.23 -21.25 -1.13
C MET A 584 -4.66 -21.79 -1.14
N LEU A 585 -5.13 -22.09 -2.33
CA LEU A 585 -6.33 -22.87 -2.57
C LEU A 585 -6.00 -24.37 -2.55
N SER A 586 -6.99 -25.19 -2.23
CA SER A 586 -6.87 -26.65 -2.21
C SER A 586 -6.51 -27.28 -3.58
N ASP A 587 -6.61 -26.52 -4.66
CA ASP A 587 -6.21 -26.92 -6.01
C ASP A 587 -4.77 -26.50 -6.40
N GLY A 588 -4.03 -25.90 -5.47
CA GLY A 588 -2.63 -25.52 -5.65
C GLY A 588 -2.38 -24.13 -6.22
N ARG A 589 -3.44 -23.36 -6.51
CA ARG A 589 -3.31 -21.93 -6.86
C ARG A 589 -3.19 -21.08 -5.60
N ASN A 590 -2.65 -19.86 -5.71
CA ASN A 590 -2.82 -18.88 -4.64
C ASN A 590 -4.20 -18.20 -4.73
N VAL A 591 -4.62 -17.57 -3.64
CA VAL A 591 -5.93 -16.90 -3.58
C VAL A 591 -5.97 -15.72 -4.55
N TYR A 592 -4.87 -14.99 -4.69
CA TYR A 592 -4.77 -13.79 -5.54
C TYR A 592 -5.08 -14.07 -7.01
N ASN A 593 -4.57 -15.19 -7.55
CA ASN A 593 -4.80 -15.60 -8.95
C ASN A 593 -5.94 -16.59 -9.12
N GLY A 594 -6.29 -17.32 -8.08
CA GLY A 594 -7.31 -18.36 -8.12
C GLY A 594 -8.72 -17.88 -7.91
N LYS A 595 -8.91 -16.68 -7.35
CA LYS A 595 -10.21 -16.06 -7.11
C LYS A 595 -10.31 -14.75 -7.86
N THR A 596 -11.49 -14.48 -8.38
CA THR A 596 -11.78 -13.19 -9.02
C THR A 596 -12.94 -12.55 -8.27
N TRP A 597 -12.73 -11.37 -7.76
CA TRP A 597 -13.73 -10.61 -6.99
C TRP A 597 -14.41 -9.51 -7.79
N PHE A 598 -14.06 -9.35 -9.07
CA PHE A 598 -14.72 -8.41 -9.97
C PHE A 598 -15.10 -9.07 -11.29
N CYS A 599 -16.08 -8.48 -11.97
CA CYS A 599 -16.50 -8.88 -13.30
C CYS A 599 -15.34 -8.93 -14.26
N ARG A 600 -14.98 -10.12 -14.70
CA ARG A 600 -14.06 -10.32 -15.79
C ARG A 600 -14.75 -11.03 -16.92
N LYS A 601 -14.79 -10.38 -18.09
CA LYS A 601 -15.12 -11.07 -19.34
C LYS A 601 -14.00 -12.04 -19.74
N ASN A 602 -12.77 -11.71 -19.39
CA ASN A 602 -11.59 -12.50 -19.70
C ASN A 602 -11.03 -13.04 -18.38
N LYS A 603 -11.40 -14.28 -18.07
CA LYS A 603 -10.76 -15.02 -16.97
C LYS A 603 -9.27 -15.12 -17.27
N MET A 604 -8.45 -14.81 -16.27
CA MET A 604 -7.07 -15.25 -16.33
C MET A 604 -7.06 -16.77 -16.38
N ASP A 605 -6.24 -17.32 -17.24
CA ASP A 605 -6.07 -18.76 -17.27
C ASP A 605 -5.60 -19.24 -15.91
N VAL A 606 -6.28 -20.27 -15.43
CA VAL A 606 -6.01 -20.92 -14.16
C VAL A 606 -4.57 -21.37 -14.12
N GLY A 607 -3.80 -20.87 -13.17
CA GLY A 607 -2.39 -21.18 -13.00
C GLY A 607 -1.42 -20.16 -13.60
N ASP A 608 -1.90 -19.01 -14.02
CA ASP A 608 -1.05 -17.94 -14.53
C ASP A 608 -0.47 -17.10 -13.38
N TRP A 609 0.80 -17.34 -13.06
CA TRP A 609 1.53 -16.70 -11.98
C TRP A 609 1.98 -15.26 -12.27
N HIS A 610 1.82 -14.78 -13.50
CA HIS A 610 2.39 -13.51 -13.90
C HIS A 610 1.81 -12.32 -13.10
N ASN A 611 0.56 -12.43 -12.62
CA ASN A 611 -0.04 -11.38 -11.80
C ASN A 611 0.40 -11.39 -10.33
N ASP A 612 1.22 -12.33 -9.88
CA ASP A 612 1.87 -12.23 -8.57
C ASP A 612 2.81 -11.00 -8.53
N VAL A 613 3.19 -10.49 -9.68
CA VAL A 613 4.01 -9.29 -9.85
C VAL A 613 3.35 -8.30 -10.81
N PHE A 614 3.82 -7.07 -10.79
CA PHE A 614 3.39 -6.03 -11.71
C PHE A 614 4.32 -5.94 -12.94
N PRO A 615 3.82 -5.38 -14.06
CA PRO A 615 4.70 -5.04 -15.18
C PRO A 615 5.68 -3.94 -14.78
N ILE A 616 6.87 -3.97 -15.36
CA ILE A 616 7.82 -2.85 -15.29
C ILE A 616 7.30 -1.78 -16.25
N HIS A 617 7.24 -0.51 -15.80
CA HIS A 617 6.73 0.56 -16.64
C HIS A 617 7.53 0.67 -17.94
N THR A 618 6.85 0.88 -19.03
CA THR A 618 7.42 0.90 -20.39
C THR A 618 8.58 1.86 -20.55
N ASP A 619 8.49 3.06 -19.95
CA ASP A 619 9.55 4.07 -20.05
C ASP A 619 10.89 3.56 -19.49
N PHE A 620 10.85 2.74 -18.42
CA PHE A 620 12.06 2.15 -17.87
C PHE A 620 12.64 1.08 -18.80
N VAL A 621 11.80 0.19 -19.35
CA VAL A 621 12.26 -0.86 -20.27
C VAL A 621 12.79 -0.25 -21.57
N GLN A 622 12.16 0.79 -22.10
CA GLN A 622 12.59 1.46 -23.32
C GLN A 622 13.87 2.31 -23.13
N SER A 623 14.01 2.92 -21.95
CA SER A 623 15.21 3.74 -21.66
C SER A 623 16.42 2.93 -21.25
N ASN A 624 16.25 1.69 -20.83
CA ASN A 624 17.31 0.81 -20.37
C ASN A 624 17.24 -0.56 -21.06
N VAL A 625 18.04 -0.75 -22.09
CA VAL A 625 18.13 -1.99 -22.88
C VAL A 625 18.55 -3.23 -22.10
N LYS A 626 18.98 -3.08 -20.85
CA LYS A 626 19.34 -4.17 -19.95
C LYS A 626 18.16 -4.66 -19.12
N LEU A 627 17.02 -3.98 -19.18
CA LEU A 627 15.77 -4.42 -18.54
C LEU A 627 14.92 -5.23 -19.53
N VAL A 628 14.25 -6.23 -19.00
CA VAL A 628 13.29 -7.06 -19.73
C VAL A 628 11.99 -7.07 -18.95
N GLN A 629 10.87 -6.94 -19.66
CA GLN A 629 9.52 -6.96 -19.07
C GLN A 629 9.26 -8.29 -18.34
N ASN A 630 8.52 -8.20 -17.23
CA ASN A 630 8.07 -9.37 -16.50
C ASN A 630 7.20 -10.29 -17.38
N PHE A 631 7.30 -11.60 -17.12
CA PHE A 631 6.54 -12.61 -17.85
C PHE A 631 5.04 -12.31 -17.85
N GLY A 632 4.40 -12.54 -18.99
CA GLY A 632 2.96 -12.33 -19.17
C GLY A 632 2.55 -10.91 -19.53
N PHE A 633 3.50 -9.95 -19.50
CA PHE A 633 3.27 -8.58 -19.93
C PHE A 633 4.01 -8.30 -21.23
N SER A 634 3.33 -7.62 -22.16
CA SER A 634 3.88 -7.28 -23.48
C SER A 634 4.53 -5.89 -23.45
N ASP A 635 5.63 -5.73 -24.18
CA ASP A 635 6.23 -4.42 -24.47
C ASP A 635 5.59 -3.76 -25.70
N GLU A 636 4.71 -4.46 -26.41
CA GLU A 636 4.01 -3.93 -27.56
C GLU A 636 2.81 -3.08 -27.09
N THR A 637 2.63 -1.93 -27.74
CA THR A 637 1.41 -1.14 -27.62
C THR A 637 0.28 -1.95 -28.23
N ASP A 638 -0.48 -2.64 -27.40
CA ASP A 638 -1.75 -3.20 -27.86
C ASP A 638 -2.65 -2.01 -28.18
N ASP A 639 -3.09 -1.91 -29.44
CA ASP A 639 -4.08 -0.92 -29.90
C ASP A 639 -5.43 -1.09 -29.17
N ASP A 640 -5.60 -2.14 -28.40
CA ASP A 640 -6.71 -2.35 -27.46
C ASP A 640 -6.50 -1.56 -26.15
N ASN A 641 -6.15 -0.28 -26.27
CA ASN A 641 -6.15 0.67 -25.18
C ASN A 641 -7.57 0.76 -24.59
N PRO A 642 -7.84 0.28 -23.37
CA PRO A 642 -9.15 0.43 -22.74
C PRO A 642 -9.46 1.86 -22.30
N SER A 643 -8.57 2.82 -22.57
CA SER A 643 -8.83 4.25 -22.46
C SER A 643 -9.62 4.81 -23.68
N GLY A 644 -10.28 3.95 -24.43
CA GLY A 644 -11.29 4.39 -25.40
C GLY A 644 -12.35 5.20 -24.68
N ASP A 645 -12.42 6.48 -25.04
CA ASP A 645 -13.30 7.57 -24.63
C ASP A 645 -14.70 7.20 -24.14
#